data_673e9c2c6833241b1abc4692039186e3
#
_entry.id   673e9c2c6833241b1abc4692039186e3
#
_cell.length_a   1.000
_cell.length_b   1.000
_cell.length_c   1.000
_cell.angle_alpha   90.00
_cell.angle_beta   90.00
_cell.angle_gamma   90.00
#
_symmetry.space_group_name_H-M   'P 1'
#
loop_
_entity.id
_entity.type
_entity.pdbx_description
1 polymer ?
#
loop_
_entity_poly.entity_id
_entity_poly.type
_entity_poly.pdbx_seq_one_letter_code
_entity_poly.pdbx_strand_id
1 'polypeptide(L)'
;MKKNLFLLLICLCGGLIAQAMPARPGWHTISQSDGSTLQVQAVGNAFNNAILTRDGLTVARGQDGDFYYTSSVSGLTTVRAHEASQRSASENAFINVQRGSLTMQYKSYQTPRKKGLLGVGGSNDDSGVPAMGARKIPIILVEFKDKKFNNTRQEIIDAILTGNESVGQYFRDQSNGLYEPDFEVYGIYTLSQNRQYYGGHSGGNSDKMLGAFVTEAVQLAAADGVSFKPYDTNSDDYCDVVIVIYAGVGEAQASWNHPEAIWPCNWNLSSASYYGMGGTGAFRPNNGDPLVDNFAVFNELYGSDDNGTVVDGIGTFTHEFGHCLGLPDFYDTGGGDHYGMGDWDIMCLGCYNNDGFTPPGYSAYEKVFMGWIEYITPQPGTYYTLPVFNQKNASTDKALCITSNLNENEFFILENRKKQGWDRYAPGEGIMITHVIYNADRWWGNTPNNENIQLMSLMNADNSWSYYDEATDLWPQSGKTEFTDNSTPAALLHMNARGGIVNNAGYLGKPVTEMVINQDGTASFWYMKGSATNPTISVSSTEIDCGDVMMTTSAEKTFKVYGAALTGDVTLTLNDPNGVFTVNPTAISSSAAAVGANVTVTFAPTAIQDYSATLTLSCPDAQDVVVTLTGHGLIVGYAPVMQPANEQYINLTQFRADWTDETPDENVASYTLEVKTKPTVELIEIADFSTVPDALTEDGQGLEDISGNYGDYLPDGWSATSYLGAYDNALILAYDGTIKTPNYDFTGYDKVTVVVKAAAYYYNNSTISVYTSIDSKDLTLNQNMTDYIVVLDCANDDAATIRSLTNYTSVRQVTVYAGDLTTVTRGVNEEGDATYRLITGITDRFYTVKDLEAEGTYIYKVKSVFADGTESDWSNVEEVTLFENGHGFDLGDVDHDGDVNIADVTALIDYLLGGAGDTCVICADVDQDGNVNIADVTALIDILLTR
;
A
#
# COMPACT_ATOMS: atom_id res chain seq x y z
N MET A 1 17.20 -34.65 -62.79
CA MET A 1 17.95 -34.41 -61.56
C MET A 1 17.09 -33.52 -60.63
N LYS A 2 16.33 -34.19 -59.78
CA LYS A 2 15.49 -33.50 -58.77
C LYS A 2 16.27 -33.51 -57.47
N LYS A 3 16.71 -32.33 -57.01
CA LYS A 3 17.22 -32.16 -55.67
C LYS A 3 16.03 -31.96 -54.72
N ASN A 4 15.80 -32.92 -53.85
CA ASN A 4 14.91 -32.80 -52.69
C ASN A 4 15.56 -31.88 -51.72
N LEU A 5 14.95 -30.71 -51.61
CA LEU A 5 15.21 -29.77 -50.51
C LEU A 5 14.36 -30.20 -49.34
N PHE A 6 14.99 -30.88 -48.37
CA PHE A 6 14.39 -31.17 -47.08
C PHE A 6 14.33 -29.83 -46.32
N LEU A 7 13.16 -29.21 -46.33
CA LEU A 7 12.88 -28.09 -45.47
C LEU A 7 12.70 -28.63 -44.05
N LEU A 8 13.75 -28.50 -43.25
CA LEU A 8 13.64 -28.72 -41.81
C LEU A 8 12.86 -27.50 -41.24
N LEU A 9 11.55 -27.67 -41.09
CA LEU A 9 10.73 -26.74 -40.36
C LEU A 9 11.10 -26.93 -38.87
N ILE A 10 12.04 -26.15 -38.38
CA ILE A 10 12.24 -25.98 -36.92
C ILE A 10 11.08 -25.11 -36.48
N CYS A 11 10.03 -25.74 -35.97
CA CYS A 11 9.07 -25.05 -35.14
C CYS A 11 9.85 -24.50 -33.90
N LEU A 12 10.20 -23.24 -33.96
CA LEU A 12 10.59 -22.48 -32.77
C LEU A 12 9.31 -22.23 -31.95
N CYS A 13 8.91 -23.24 -31.20
CA CYS A 13 8.04 -23.00 -30.07
C CYS A 13 8.87 -22.25 -29.04
N GLY A 14 8.71 -20.93 -28.99
CA GLY A 14 9.21 -20.12 -27.90
C GLY A 14 8.45 -20.47 -26.62
N GLY A 15 8.94 -21.43 -25.86
CA GLY A 15 8.38 -21.76 -24.56
C GLY A 15 8.86 -20.74 -23.53
N LEU A 16 7.94 -20.20 -22.77
CA LEU A 16 8.24 -19.42 -21.57
C LEU A 16 8.89 -20.33 -20.52
N ILE A 17 9.91 -19.81 -19.84
CA ILE A 17 10.52 -20.52 -18.70
C ILE A 17 9.52 -20.46 -17.56
N ALA A 18 9.46 -21.55 -16.80
CA ALA A 18 8.71 -21.61 -15.58
C ALA A 18 9.28 -20.62 -14.54
N GLN A 19 8.45 -19.73 -14.09
CA GLN A 19 8.74 -18.71 -13.08
C GLN A 19 7.75 -18.90 -11.94
N ALA A 20 8.21 -18.72 -10.70
CA ALA A 20 7.34 -18.97 -9.55
C ALA A 20 7.88 -18.33 -8.31
N MET A 21 6.99 -17.96 -7.41
CA MET A 21 7.33 -17.46 -6.10
C MET A 21 8.40 -18.30 -5.39
N PRO A 22 9.36 -17.67 -4.69
CA PRO A 22 10.19 -18.40 -3.75
C PRO A 22 9.34 -18.96 -2.61
N ALA A 23 9.79 -20.05 -1.98
CA ALA A 23 9.18 -20.53 -0.76
C ALA A 23 9.24 -19.42 0.32
N ARG A 24 8.15 -19.21 1.06
CA ARG A 24 8.13 -18.23 2.16
C ARG A 24 9.23 -18.57 3.19
N PRO A 25 10.12 -17.65 3.52
CA PRO A 25 11.15 -17.89 4.54
C PRO A 25 10.55 -18.16 5.92
N GLY A 26 11.20 -19.02 6.68
CA GLY A 26 10.84 -19.27 8.08
C GLY A 26 11.03 -20.73 8.50
N TRP A 27 11.31 -20.94 9.79
CA TRP A 27 11.43 -22.26 10.41
C TRP A 27 10.13 -22.64 11.10
N HIS A 28 9.61 -23.83 10.81
CA HIS A 28 8.39 -24.37 11.40
C HIS A 28 8.71 -25.55 12.31
N THR A 29 8.15 -25.57 13.52
CA THR A 29 8.33 -26.66 14.47
C THR A 29 7.18 -27.66 14.32
N ILE A 30 7.50 -28.88 13.91
CA ILE A 30 6.54 -29.95 13.69
C ILE A 30 6.61 -30.93 14.88
N SER A 31 5.44 -31.24 15.47
CA SER A 31 5.31 -32.32 16.45
C SER A 31 5.04 -33.64 15.74
N GLN A 32 5.79 -34.69 16.06
CA GLN A 32 5.66 -36.00 15.47
C GLN A 32 4.96 -37.01 16.39
N SER A 33 4.43 -38.09 15.84
CA SER A 33 3.64 -39.09 16.58
C SER A 33 4.38 -39.80 17.68
N ASP A 34 5.73 -39.83 17.62
CA ASP A 34 6.60 -40.43 18.68
C ASP A 34 6.92 -39.46 19.84
N GLY A 35 6.36 -38.22 19.78
CA GLY A 35 6.55 -37.17 20.77
C GLY A 35 7.80 -36.31 20.55
N SER A 36 8.59 -36.57 19.48
CA SER A 36 9.68 -35.68 19.08
C SER A 36 9.17 -34.45 18.35
N THR A 37 10.00 -33.40 18.28
CA THR A 37 9.79 -32.23 17.43
C THR A 37 10.89 -32.14 16.37
N LEU A 38 10.54 -31.63 15.20
CA LEU A 38 11.47 -31.41 14.10
C LEU A 38 11.27 -29.99 13.56
N GLN A 39 12.35 -29.24 13.41
CA GLN A 39 12.31 -27.95 12.71
C GLN A 39 12.55 -28.14 11.23
N VAL A 40 11.65 -27.59 10.42
CA VAL A 40 11.69 -27.69 8.96
C VAL A 40 11.50 -26.32 8.33
N GLN A 41 12.09 -26.13 7.15
CA GLN A 41 11.92 -24.94 6.33
C GLN A 41 11.66 -25.37 4.88
N ALA A 42 10.70 -24.71 4.23
CA ALA A 42 10.52 -24.81 2.80
C ALA A 42 11.55 -23.94 2.07
N VAL A 43 12.09 -24.42 0.95
CA VAL A 43 13.04 -23.71 0.10
C VAL A 43 12.73 -23.95 -1.38
N GLY A 44 13.17 -23.01 -2.26
CA GLY A 44 13.00 -23.15 -3.72
C GLY A 44 11.73 -22.49 -4.25
N ASN A 45 11.20 -23.00 -5.35
CA ASN A 45 10.03 -22.48 -6.06
C ASN A 45 9.14 -23.61 -6.62
N ALA A 46 8.06 -23.31 -7.34
CA ALA A 46 7.11 -24.29 -7.89
C ALA A 46 7.77 -25.47 -8.68
N PHE A 47 8.95 -25.26 -9.23
CA PHE A 47 9.59 -26.25 -10.12
C PHE A 47 10.76 -26.96 -9.45
N ASN A 48 11.37 -26.32 -8.46
CA ASN A 48 12.47 -26.86 -7.69
C ASN A 48 12.30 -26.46 -6.23
N ASN A 49 11.63 -27.27 -5.43
CA ASN A 49 11.41 -27.02 -4.01
C ASN A 49 11.78 -28.23 -3.16
N ALA A 50 12.00 -28.01 -1.89
CA ALA A 50 12.21 -29.04 -0.88
C ALA A 50 11.84 -28.52 0.51
N ILE A 51 11.58 -29.45 1.42
CA ILE A 51 11.53 -29.16 2.85
C ILE A 51 12.84 -29.64 3.45
N LEU A 52 13.56 -28.76 4.15
CA LEU A 52 14.86 -29.05 4.71
C LEU A 52 14.82 -29.06 6.24
N THR A 53 15.66 -29.93 6.83
CA THR A 53 16.03 -29.87 8.26
C THR A 53 17.09 -28.78 8.49
N ARG A 54 17.33 -28.37 9.74
CA ARG A 54 18.37 -27.37 10.08
C ARG A 54 19.79 -27.72 9.62
N ASP A 55 20.11 -28.99 9.41
CA ASP A 55 21.38 -29.43 8.85
C ASP A 55 21.33 -29.76 7.36
N GLY A 56 20.30 -29.25 6.66
CA GLY A 56 20.18 -29.24 5.18
C GLY A 56 19.78 -30.58 4.55
N LEU A 57 19.17 -31.48 5.29
CA LEU A 57 18.70 -32.75 4.76
C LEU A 57 17.24 -32.65 4.29
N THR A 58 16.95 -33.22 3.12
CA THR A 58 15.61 -33.20 2.55
C THR A 58 14.68 -34.16 3.28
N VAL A 59 13.48 -33.67 3.60
CA VAL A 59 12.43 -34.42 4.27
C VAL A 59 11.07 -34.20 3.57
N ALA A 60 10.14 -35.13 3.75
CA ALA A 60 8.75 -34.95 3.32
C ALA A 60 7.80 -35.64 4.30
N ARG A 61 6.56 -35.18 4.29
CA ARG A 61 5.52 -35.69 5.19
C ARG A 61 5.01 -37.07 4.70
N GLY A 62 5.01 -38.06 5.60
CA GLY A 62 4.41 -39.36 5.36
C GLY A 62 2.88 -39.35 5.47
N GLN A 63 2.24 -40.45 5.05
CA GLN A 63 0.77 -40.62 5.17
C GLN A 63 0.27 -40.63 6.61
N ASP A 64 1.14 -40.94 7.57
CA ASP A 64 0.87 -40.90 9.01
C ASP A 64 1.03 -39.50 9.63
N GLY A 65 1.45 -38.51 8.82
CA GLY A 65 1.65 -37.14 9.24
C GLY A 65 3.04 -36.79 9.78
N ASP A 66 3.90 -37.80 9.97
CA ASP A 66 5.28 -37.61 10.41
C ASP A 66 6.22 -37.32 9.24
N PHE A 67 7.40 -36.76 9.52
CA PHE A 67 8.40 -36.44 8.50
C PHE A 67 9.45 -37.54 8.38
N TYR A 68 9.76 -37.90 7.15
CA TYR A 68 10.75 -38.90 6.78
C TYR A 68 11.79 -38.30 5.83
N TYR A 69 13.04 -38.80 5.88
CA TYR A 69 14.04 -38.39 4.91
C TYR A 69 13.60 -38.73 3.48
N THR A 70 13.91 -37.81 2.55
CA THR A 70 13.63 -38.01 1.13
C THR A 70 14.94 -38.19 0.36
N SER A 71 15.06 -39.26 -0.38
CA SER A 71 16.23 -39.53 -1.22
C SER A 71 15.93 -39.15 -2.68
N SER A 72 16.84 -38.45 -3.34
CA SER A 72 16.78 -38.16 -4.76
C SER A 72 16.75 -39.41 -5.64
N VAL A 73 17.12 -40.58 -5.09
CA VAL A 73 17.18 -41.86 -5.82
C VAL A 73 15.94 -42.72 -5.54
N SER A 74 15.48 -42.76 -4.27
CA SER A 74 14.41 -43.69 -3.85
C SER A 74 13.13 -43.02 -3.38
N GLY A 75 13.05 -41.68 -3.42
CA GLY A 75 11.92 -40.91 -2.89
C GLY A 75 11.81 -41.00 -1.37
N LEU A 76 10.58 -40.96 -0.84
CA LEU A 76 10.33 -41.02 0.59
C LEU A 76 10.87 -42.32 1.19
N THR A 77 11.72 -42.22 2.21
CA THR A 77 12.33 -43.36 2.92
C THR A 77 11.42 -43.83 4.07
N THR A 78 11.80 -44.90 4.72
CA THR A 78 11.14 -45.40 5.91
C THR A 78 11.77 -44.89 7.20
N VAL A 79 12.80 -44.03 7.14
CA VAL A 79 13.51 -43.49 8.28
C VAL A 79 12.91 -42.15 8.63
N ARG A 80 12.23 -42.07 9.80
CA ARG A 80 11.68 -40.85 10.37
C ARG A 80 12.82 -39.88 10.66
N ALA A 81 12.60 -38.60 10.37
CA ALA A 81 13.58 -37.56 10.58
C ALA A 81 13.46 -36.96 11.99
N HIS A 82 14.59 -36.75 12.65
CA HIS A 82 14.68 -36.12 13.96
C HIS A 82 15.70 -34.99 13.94
N GLU A 83 15.60 -34.09 14.93
CA GLU A 83 16.64 -33.09 15.19
C GLU A 83 18.01 -33.76 15.37
N ALA A 84 19.09 -33.13 14.91
CA ALA A 84 20.43 -33.70 14.92
C ALA A 84 20.86 -34.21 16.30
N SER A 85 20.43 -33.54 17.36
CA SER A 85 20.70 -33.90 18.78
C SER A 85 19.86 -35.09 19.27
N GLN A 86 18.78 -35.46 18.59
CA GLN A 86 17.84 -36.50 19.01
C GLN A 86 17.96 -37.81 18.17
N ARG A 87 18.80 -37.79 17.12
CA ARG A 87 18.98 -38.93 16.20
C ARG A 87 19.55 -40.18 16.87
N SER A 88 18.95 -41.30 16.59
CA SER A 88 19.47 -42.61 16.98
C SER A 88 20.79 -42.94 16.26
N ALA A 89 21.57 -43.91 16.79
CA ALA A 89 22.77 -44.37 16.12
C ALA A 89 22.48 -44.99 14.72
N SER A 90 21.32 -45.66 14.56
CA SER A 90 20.89 -46.24 13.29
C SER A 90 20.50 -45.17 12.27
N GLU A 91 19.86 -44.12 12.72
CA GLU A 91 19.49 -42.96 11.87
C GLU A 91 20.74 -42.20 11.41
N ASN A 92 21.68 -41.93 12.30
CA ASN A 92 22.97 -41.33 11.95
C ASN A 92 23.76 -42.20 10.95
N ALA A 93 23.72 -43.51 11.10
CA ALA A 93 24.37 -44.44 10.15
C ALA A 93 23.67 -44.36 8.77
N PHE A 94 22.36 -44.32 8.72
CA PHE A 94 21.58 -44.10 7.49
C PHE A 94 21.95 -42.81 6.79
N ILE A 95 21.96 -41.69 7.53
CA ILE A 95 22.31 -40.37 6.99
C ILE A 95 23.72 -40.35 6.45
N ASN A 96 24.70 -40.90 7.16
CA ASN A 96 26.09 -40.95 6.71
C ASN A 96 26.28 -41.71 5.41
N VAL A 97 25.50 -42.78 5.17
CA VAL A 97 25.53 -43.56 3.93
C VAL A 97 24.79 -42.82 2.79
N GLN A 98 23.72 -42.16 3.08
CA GLN A 98 22.81 -41.58 2.08
C GLN A 98 22.94 -40.05 1.91
N ARG A 99 23.82 -39.36 2.64
CA ARG A 99 23.89 -37.89 2.71
C ARG A 99 23.86 -37.23 1.33
N GLY A 100 24.59 -37.74 0.35
CA GLY A 100 24.61 -37.17 -1.01
C GLY A 100 23.32 -37.34 -1.80
N SER A 101 22.42 -38.25 -1.37
CA SER A 101 21.08 -38.40 -2.00
C SER A 101 19.96 -37.74 -1.19
N LEU A 102 20.25 -37.26 0.04
CA LEU A 102 19.33 -36.57 0.93
C LEU A 102 19.47 -35.05 0.79
N THR A 103 19.89 -34.58 -0.36
CA THR A 103 20.03 -33.16 -0.69
C THR A 103 19.12 -32.81 -1.84
N MET A 104 18.67 -31.58 -1.89
CA MET A 104 17.82 -31.06 -2.96
C MET A 104 18.51 -31.26 -4.32
N GLN A 105 17.75 -31.70 -5.32
CA GLN A 105 18.22 -31.88 -6.68
C GLN A 105 17.48 -30.92 -7.60
N TYR A 106 18.24 -30.17 -8.40
CA TYR A 106 17.70 -29.18 -9.32
C TYR A 106 17.45 -29.76 -10.70
N LYS A 107 16.27 -29.43 -11.28
CA LYS A 107 15.94 -29.72 -12.66
C LYS A 107 15.98 -28.42 -13.45
N SER A 108 16.70 -28.39 -14.56
CA SER A 108 16.69 -27.28 -15.50
C SER A 108 15.49 -27.41 -16.43
N TYR A 109 14.60 -26.45 -16.40
CA TYR A 109 13.47 -26.31 -17.32
C TYR A 109 13.79 -25.14 -18.25
N GLN A 110 14.46 -25.38 -19.39
CA GLN A 110 14.91 -24.32 -20.29
C GLN A 110 14.11 -24.27 -21.57
N THR A 111 13.73 -23.06 -21.98
CA THR A 111 13.35 -22.74 -23.35
C THR A 111 13.76 -21.30 -23.68
N PRO A 112 14.42 -21.00 -24.80
CA PRO A 112 15.02 -19.71 -25.10
C PRO A 112 14.00 -18.68 -25.63
N ARG A 113 14.05 -17.44 -25.15
CA ARG A 113 13.34 -16.24 -25.65
C ARG A 113 14.25 -15.32 -26.48
N LYS A 114 13.68 -14.38 -27.24
CA LYS A 114 14.40 -13.39 -28.05
C LYS A 114 14.95 -12.20 -27.23
N LYS A 115 15.99 -11.56 -27.72
CA LYS A 115 16.89 -10.61 -27.02
C LYS A 115 16.41 -9.17 -27.08
N GLY A 116 16.39 -8.46 -25.93
CA GLY A 116 16.48 -7.01 -25.82
C GLY A 116 17.90 -6.57 -25.45
N LEU A 117 18.35 -5.39 -25.88
CA LEU A 117 19.65 -4.81 -25.52
C LEU A 117 19.56 -4.18 -24.14
N LEU A 118 20.52 -4.45 -23.24
CA LEU A 118 20.59 -3.90 -21.87
C LEU A 118 19.36 -4.16 -20.97
N GLY A 119 18.58 -5.20 -21.24
CA GLY A 119 17.33 -5.45 -20.54
C GLY A 119 16.22 -4.46 -20.85
N VAL A 120 16.44 -3.52 -21.75
CA VAL A 120 15.41 -2.61 -22.24
C VAL A 120 14.61 -3.35 -23.32
N GLY A 121 13.40 -3.71 -23.00
CA GLY A 121 12.57 -4.42 -23.96
C GLY A 121 11.58 -5.35 -23.26
N GLY A 122 11.09 -4.95 -22.13
CA GLY A 122 9.96 -5.64 -21.48
C GLY A 122 8.97 -6.05 -22.54
N SER A 123 8.06 -6.85 -22.28
CA SER A 123 7.10 -7.55 -23.11
C SER A 123 6.48 -6.82 -24.33
N ASN A 124 7.09 -5.78 -24.86
CA ASN A 124 6.79 -5.27 -26.20
C ASN A 124 7.22 -6.26 -27.29
N ASP A 125 7.71 -7.44 -26.88
CA ASP A 125 8.02 -8.56 -27.75
C ASP A 125 6.91 -9.62 -27.65
N ASP A 126 6.55 -10.19 -28.74
CA ASP A 126 5.46 -11.06 -29.17
C ASP A 126 4.95 -12.17 -28.19
N SER A 127 5.25 -12.17 -26.91
CA SER A 127 5.03 -13.36 -26.07
C SER A 127 4.55 -13.13 -24.64
N GLY A 128 4.13 -11.93 -24.27
CA GLY A 128 3.62 -11.65 -22.92
C GLY A 128 2.71 -10.44 -22.87
N VAL A 129 2.28 -10.07 -21.66
CA VAL A 129 1.46 -8.88 -21.44
C VAL A 129 2.28 -7.63 -21.80
N PRO A 130 1.83 -6.77 -22.73
CA PRO A 130 2.51 -5.52 -22.99
C PRO A 130 2.53 -4.62 -21.75
N ALA A 131 3.71 -4.13 -21.38
CA ALA A 131 3.92 -3.36 -20.15
C ALA A 131 3.45 -1.89 -20.22
N MET A 132 2.72 -1.49 -21.27
CA MET A 132 2.29 -0.12 -21.53
C MET A 132 0.82 -0.02 -21.92
N GLY A 133 0.16 1.08 -21.50
CA GLY A 133 -1.24 1.37 -21.84
C GLY A 133 -2.26 0.59 -21.03
N ALA A 134 -3.54 0.78 -21.36
CA ALA A 134 -4.63 0.03 -20.76
C ALA A 134 -4.70 -1.39 -21.34
N ARG A 135 -4.69 -2.40 -20.48
CA ARG A 135 -4.70 -3.83 -20.88
C ARG A 135 -5.78 -4.58 -20.14
N LYS A 136 -6.64 -5.28 -20.89
CA LYS A 136 -7.67 -6.16 -20.34
C LYS A 136 -7.07 -7.52 -20.02
N ILE A 137 -7.34 -8.02 -18.82
CA ILE A 137 -6.76 -9.26 -18.30
C ILE A 137 -7.86 -10.08 -17.62
N PRO A 138 -8.11 -11.34 -18.06
CA PRO A 138 -9.12 -12.18 -17.45
C PRO A 138 -8.58 -12.85 -16.18
N ILE A 139 -9.38 -12.83 -15.12
CA ILE A 139 -9.17 -13.60 -13.89
C ILE A 139 -10.29 -14.63 -13.78
N ILE A 140 -9.93 -15.90 -13.65
CA ILE A 140 -10.88 -17.01 -13.52
C ILE A 140 -10.77 -17.58 -12.11
N LEU A 141 -11.85 -17.48 -11.33
CA LEU A 141 -11.94 -18.06 -9.99
C LEU A 141 -12.39 -19.52 -10.09
N VAL A 142 -11.59 -20.43 -9.51
CA VAL A 142 -11.90 -21.87 -9.52
C VAL A 142 -11.78 -22.49 -8.13
N GLU A 143 -12.68 -23.39 -7.85
CA GLU A 143 -12.68 -24.22 -6.65
C GLU A 143 -12.58 -25.71 -7.01
N PHE A 144 -11.95 -26.47 -6.12
CA PHE A 144 -11.80 -27.91 -6.32
C PHE A 144 -13.06 -28.68 -5.91
N LYS A 145 -13.13 -29.94 -6.29
CA LYS A 145 -14.23 -30.80 -5.87
C LYS A 145 -14.29 -30.94 -4.35
N ASP A 146 -13.16 -30.98 -3.67
CA ASP A 146 -12.97 -31.19 -2.24
C ASP A 146 -12.58 -29.94 -1.45
N LYS A 147 -12.21 -28.85 -2.11
CA LYS A 147 -11.91 -27.56 -1.47
C LYS A 147 -12.66 -26.43 -2.15
N LYS A 148 -13.47 -25.72 -1.37
CA LYS A 148 -14.25 -24.57 -1.81
C LYS A 148 -13.60 -23.28 -1.33
N PHE A 149 -13.93 -22.17 -1.98
CA PHE A 149 -13.57 -20.85 -1.47
C PHE A 149 -14.12 -20.65 -0.06
N ASN A 150 -13.34 -20.08 0.82
CA ASN A 150 -13.77 -19.64 2.13
C ASN A 150 -14.38 -18.23 2.07
N ASN A 151 -13.98 -17.44 1.07
CA ASN A 151 -14.44 -16.09 0.80
C ASN A 151 -15.40 -16.06 -0.39
N THR A 152 -16.28 -15.08 -0.43
CA THR A 152 -17.13 -14.81 -1.59
C THR A 152 -16.31 -14.19 -2.74
N ARG A 153 -16.83 -14.27 -3.96
CA ARG A 153 -16.23 -13.63 -5.12
C ARG A 153 -15.98 -12.11 -4.88
N GLN A 154 -16.91 -11.44 -4.19
CA GLN A 154 -16.79 -10.00 -3.93
C GLN A 154 -15.68 -9.70 -2.93
N GLU A 155 -15.58 -10.47 -1.85
CA GLU A 155 -14.48 -10.30 -0.86
C GLU A 155 -13.10 -10.50 -1.49
N ILE A 156 -12.95 -11.44 -2.42
CA ILE A 156 -11.68 -11.61 -3.19
C ILE A 156 -11.40 -10.38 -4.07
N ILE A 157 -12.42 -9.89 -4.79
CA ILE A 157 -12.30 -8.68 -5.62
C ILE A 157 -11.93 -7.47 -4.76
N ASP A 158 -12.61 -7.30 -3.62
CA ASP A 158 -12.38 -6.16 -2.73
C ASP A 158 -10.96 -6.19 -2.14
N ALA A 159 -10.47 -7.36 -1.73
CA ALA A 159 -9.14 -7.51 -1.16
C ALA A 159 -8.01 -7.26 -2.16
N ILE A 160 -8.15 -7.69 -3.41
CA ILE A 160 -7.03 -7.72 -4.39
C ILE A 160 -7.15 -6.58 -5.41
N LEU A 161 -8.36 -6.26 -5.88
CA LEU A 161 -8.56 -5.41 -7.06
C LEU A 161 -9.12 -4.02 -6.75
N THR A 162 -9.58 -3.76 -5.53
CA THR A 162 -10.20 -2.48 -5.17
C THR A 162 -9.37 -1.69 -4.16
N GLY A 163 -9.58 -0.36 -4.11
CA GLY A 163 -8.93 0.52 -3.16
C GLY A 163 -7.51 0.97 -3.55
N ASN A 164 -6.91 1.75 -2.66
CA ASN A 164 -5.62 2.43 -2.88
C ASN A 164 -4.40 1.50 -2.75
N GLU A 165 -4.59 0.26 -2.31
CA GLU A 165 -3.54 -0.76 -2.18
C GLU A 165 -3.84 -1.98 -3.04
N SER A 166 -4.70 -1.83 -4.05
CA SER A 166 -5.00 -2.88 -5.02
C SER A 166 -3.85 -3.11 -6.00
N VAL A 167 -3.86 -4.28 -6.63
CA VAL A 167 -2.93 -4.62 -7.71
C VAL A 167 -2.97 -3.57 -8.84
N GLY A 168 -4.16 -3.13 -9.24
CA GLY A 168 -4.30 -2.10 -10.28
C GLY A 168 -3.68 -0.75 -9.86
N GLN A 169 -3.83 -0.35 -8.59
CA GLN A 169 -3.20 0.86 -8.08
C GLN A 169 -1.68 0.71 -7.98
N TYR A 170 -1.19 -0.45 -7.54
CA TYR A 170 0.25 -0.74 -7.52
C TYR A 170 0.88 -0.49 -8.91
N PHE A 171 0.34 -1.09 -9.97
CA PHE A 171 0.90 -0.92 -11.32
C PHE A 171 0.77 0.51 -11.86
N ARG A 172 -0.32 1.22 -11.58
CA ARG A 172 -0.44 2.64 -11.92
C ARG A 172 0.63 3.50 -11.25
N ASP A 173 0.85 3.30 -9.95
CA ASP A 173 1.87 4.03 -9.20
C ASP A 173 3.28 3.71 -9.69
N GLN A 174 3.58 2.42 -9.91
CA GLN A 174 4.92 1.98 -10.34
C GLN A 174 5.27 2.44 -11.75
N SER A 175 4.29 2.55 -12.63
CA SER A 175 4.46 2.97 -14.02
C SER A 175 4.26 4.46 -14.26
N ASN A 176 3.97 5.26 -13.23
CA ASN A 176 3.54 6.66 -13.37
C ASN A 176 2.32 6.83 -14.29
N GLY A 177 1.37 5.88 -14.24
CA GLY A 177 0.19 5.86 -15.10
C GLY A 177 0.43 5.44 -16.55
N LEU A 178 1.62 4.99 -16.90
CA LEU A 178 1.91 4.48 -18.26
C LEU A 178 1.34 3.09 -18.50
N TYR A 179 1.03 2.34 -17.44
CA TYR A 179 0.44 1.02 -17.49
C TYR A 179 -0.81 0.94 -16.59
N GLU A 180 -1.93 0.54 -17.17
CA GLU A 180 -3.23 0.44 -16.52
C GLU A 180 -3.86 -0.94 -16.78
N PRO A 181 -3.60 -1.94 -15.93
CA PRO A 181 -4.26 -3.24 -16.05
C PRO A 181 -5.75 -3.14 -15.67
N ASP A 182 -6.62 -3.68 -16.53
CA ASP A 182 -8.07 -3.78 -16.35
C ASP A 182 -8.45 -5.25 -16.16
N PHE A 183 -8.66 -5.67 -14.92
CA PHE A 183 -8.93 -7.05 -14.56
C PHE A 183 -10.43 -7.37 -14.61
N GLU A 184 -10.79 -8.33 -15.47
CA GLU A 184 -12.17 -8.84 -15.59
C GLU A 184 -12.28 -10.21 -14.90
N VAL A 185 -13.11 -10.32 -13.85
CA VAL A 185 -13.21 -11.53 -13.01
C VAL A 185 -14.40 -12.41 -13.43
N TYR A 186 -14.17 -13.71 -13.57
CA TYR A 186 -15.15 -14.73 -13.96
C TYR A 186 -15.21 -15.87 -12.95
N GLY A 187 -16.32 -16.56 -12.88
CA GLY A 187 -16.56 -17.68 -11.97
C GLY A 187 -17.24 -17.19 -10.69
N ILE A 188 -17.32 -18.03 -9.70
CA ILE A 188 -16.52 -19.22 -9.30
C ILE A 188 -16.95 -20.45 -10.07
N TYR A 189 -16.02 -21.20 -10.66
CA TYR A 189 -16.27 -22.48 -11.32
C TYR A 189 -15.75 -23.65 -10.48
N THR A 190 -16.46 -24.79 -10.49
CA THR A 190 -16.01 -25.98 -9.78
C THR A 190 -15.31 -26.95 -10.73
N LEU A 191 -14.05 -27.24 -10.46
CA LEU A 191 -13.25 -28.22 -11.18
C LEU A 191 -13.72 -29.66 -10.94
N SER A 192 -13.45 -30.54 -11.90
CA SER A 192 -13.92 -31.93 -11.86
C SER A 192 -13.19 -32.84 -10.88
N GLN A 193 -11.97 -32.47 -10.46
CA GLN A 193 -11.10 -33.26 -9.60
C GLN A 193 -10.83 -32.58 -8.25
N ASN A 194 -10.26 -33.35 -7.32
CA ASN A 194 -9.76 -32.89 -6.04
C ASN A 194 -8.47 -32.09 -6.19
N ARG A 195 -8.16 -31.19 -5.23
CA ARG A 195 -6.93 -30.36 -5.24
C ARG A 195 -5.66 -31.20 -5.43
N GLN A 196 -5.52 -32.33 -4.73
CA GLN A 196 -4.39 -33.25 -4.85
C GLN A 196 -4.17 -33.81 -6.25
N TYR A 197 -5.20 -33.89 -7.10
CA TYR A 197 -5.05 -34.33 -8.48
C TYR A 197 -4.23 -33.34 -9.32
N TYR A 198 -4.46 -32.05 -9.10
CA TYR A 198 -3.80 -30.98 -9.85
C TYR A 198 -2.43 -30.59 -9.23
N GLY A 199 -2.40 -30.32 -7.92
CA GLY A 199 -1.22 -29.87 -7.19
C GLY A 199 -0.30 -31.01 -6.77
N GLY A 200 -0.79 -32.03 -6.07
CA GLY A 200 0.06 -33.06 -5.43
C GLY A 200 1.15 -33.63 -6.32
N HIS A 201 2.35 -33.78 -5.78
CA HIS A 201 3.58 -34.11 -6.49
C HIS A 201 3.61 -35.50 -7.15
N SER A 202 4.34 -35.65 -8.28
CA SER A 202 4.53 -36.92 -9.00
C SER A 202 6.02 -37.19 -9.27
N GLY A 203 6.74 -37.79 -8.32
CA GLY A 203 8.14 -38.21 -8.52
C GLY A 203 9.15 -37.04 -8.68
N GLY A 204 8.79 -35.89 -8.23
CA GLY A 204 9.53 -34.64 -8.18
C GLY A 204 8.75 -33.67 -7.30
N ASN A 205 9.22 -32.45 -7.13
CA ASN A 205 8.61 -31.45 -6.24
C ASN A 205 7.72 -30.43 -6.97
N SER A 206 7.27 -30.72 -8.19
CA SER A 206 6.39 -29.83 -8.96
C SER A 206 4.96 -30.36 -9.04
N ASP A 207 4.02 -29.45 -9.22
CA ASP A 207 2.61 -29.72 -9.37
C ASP A 207 2.33 -30.76 -10.45
N LYS A 208 1.47 -31.73 -10.13
CA LYS A 208 1.28 -32.91 -10.95
C LYS A 208 0.58 -32.65 -12.28
N MET A 209 -0.47 -31.83 -12.26
CA MET A 209 -1.39 -31.65 -13.39
C MET A 209 -1.73 -30.18 -13.62
N LEU A 210 -0.76 -29.29 -13.46
CA LEU A 210 -0.93 -27.84 -13.57
C LEU A 210 -1.50 -27.41 -14.94
N GLY A 211 -1.05 -28.01 -16.03
CA GLY A 211 -1.58 -27.73 -17.38
C GLY A 211 -3.05 -28.17 -17.54
N ALA A 212 -3.44 -29.28 -16.90
CA ALA A 212 -4.83 -29.73 -16.92
C ALA A 212 -5.72 -28.81 -16.07
N PHE A 213 -5.19 -28.31 -14.92
CA PHE A 213 -5.84 -27.35 -14.04
C PHE A 213 -6.25 -26.06 -14.79
N VAL A 214 -5.29 -25.40 -15.44
CA VAL A 214 -5.55 -24.17 -16.20
C VAL A 214 -6.43 -24.43 -17.43
N THR A 215 -6.19 -25.54 -18.15
CA THR A 215 -7.00 -25.90 -19.29
C THR A 215 -8.48 -26.04 -18.92
N GLU A 216 -8.79 -26.72 -17.82
CA GLU A 216 -10.17 -26.90 -17.34
C GLU A 216 -10.80 -25.60 -16.88
N ALA A 217 -10.06 -24.75 -16.16
CA ALA A 217 -10.52 -23.41 -15.75
C ALA A 217 -10.96 -22.58 -16.96
N VAL A 218 -10.13 -22.51 -17.99
CA VAL A 218 -10.41 -21.77 -19.22
C VAL A 218 -11.61 -22.38 -19.97
N GLN A 219 -11.72 -23.70 -20.05
CA GLN A 219 -12.85 -24.37 -20.69
C GLN A 219 -14.18 -24.13 -19.98
N LEU A 220 -14.16 -24.07 -18.64
CA LEU A 220 -15.36 -23.76 -17.85
C LEU A 220 -15.82 -22.31 -18.08
N ALA A 221 -14.89 -21.35 -18.11
CA ALA A 221 -15.18 -19.96 -18.44
C ALA A 221 -15.74 -19.81 -19.87
N ALA A 222 -15.13 -20.50 -20.84
CA ALA A 222 -15.59 -20.51 -22.22
C ALA A 222 -17.00 -21.13 -22.36
N ALA A 223 -17.29 -22.20 -21.62
CA ALA A 223 -18.60 -22.85 -21.61
C ALA A 223 -19.69 -21.95 -21.01
N ASP A 224 -19.32 -21.04 -20.08
CA ASP A 224 -20.19 -20.00 -19.49
C ASP A 224 -20.36 -18.77 -20.43
N GLY A 225 -19.74 -18.79 -21.61
CA GLY A 225 -19.89 -17.76 -22.63
C GLY A 225 -18.82 -16.68 -22.63
N VAL A 226 -17.73 -16.84 -21.86
CA VAL A 226 -16.59 -15.90 -21.87
C VAL A 226 -15.88 -15.99 -23.22
N SER A 227 -15.69 -14.86 -23.90
CA SER A 227 -14.85 -14.74 -25.10
C SER A 227 -13.47 -14.22 -24.72
N PHE A 228 -12.45 -14.85 -25.24
CA PHE A 228 -11.05 -14.48 -24.98
C PHE A 228 -10.48 -13.44 -25.98
N LYS A 229 -11.27 -13.00 -26.97
CA LYS A 229 -10.86 -11.97 -27.96
C LYS A 229 -10.38 -10.65 -27.34
N PRO A 230 -11.01 -10.11 -26.27
CA PRO A 230 -10.57 -8.83 -25.69
C PRO A 230 -9.19 -8.88 -25.04
N TYR A 231 -8.64 -10.08 -24.78
CA TYR A 231 -7.40 -10.33 -24.04
C TYR A 231 -6.22 -10.65 -24.96
N ASP A 232 -6.38 -10.56 -26.28
CA ASP A 232 -5.33 -10.44 -27.28
C ASP A 232 -5.15 -8.94 -27.55
N THR A 233 -4.40 -8.25 -26.67
CA THR A 233 -4.33 -6.79 -26.71
C THR A 233 -3.26 -6.27 -27.67
N ASN A 234 -2.37 -7.13 -28.17
CA ASN A 234 -1.33 -6.84 -29.16
C ASN A 234 -1.67 -7.36 -30.57
N SER A 235 -2.78 -8.12 -30.72
CA SER A 235 -3.29 -8.67 -31.98
C SER A 235 -2.35 -9.70 -32.64
N ASP A 236 -1.71 -10.55 -31.82
CA ASP A 236 -0.82 -11.61 -32.26
C ASP A 236 -1.48 -12.99 -32.36
N ASP A 237 -2.81 -13.07 -32.14
CA ASP A 237 -3.64 -14.27 -32.12
C ASP A 237 -3.41 -15.17 -30.88
N TYR A 238 -2.77 -14.59 -29.81
CA TYR A 238 -2.66 -15.18 -28.49
C TYR A 238 -3.35 -14.30 -27.44
N CYS A 239 -3.98 -14.92 -26.44
CA CYS A 239 -4.39 -14.25 -25.24
C CYS A 239 -3.12 -13.87 -24.47
N ASP A 240 -2.93 -12.61 -24.11
CA ASP A 240 -1.70 -12.12 -23.48
C ASP A 240 -1.35 -12.94 -22.22
N VAL A 241 -2.35 -13.16 -21.35
CA VAL A 241 -2.27 -14.06 -20.19
C VAL A 241 -3.67 -14.42 -19.67
N VAL A 242 -3.82 -15.59 -19.07
CA VAL A 242 -4.98 -15.95 -18.25
C VAL A 242 -4.55 -16.11 -16.81
N ILE A 243 -5.22 -15.41 -15.91
CA ILE A 243 -5.01 -15.54 -14.47
C ILE A 243 -6.03 -16.52 -13.90
N VAL A 244 -5.58 -17.43 -13.05
CA VAL A 244 -6.46 -18.35 -12.31
C VAL A 244 -6.21 -18.20 -10.82
N ILE A 245 -7.26 -17.82 -10.06
CA ILE A 245 -7.22 -17.81 -8.60
C ILE A 245 -8.00 -19.03 -8.10
N TYR A 246 -7.37 -19.82 -7.24
CA TYR A 246 -7.93 -21.08 -6.74
C TYR A 246 -8.21 -21.05 -5.24
N ALA A 247 -9.20 -21.81 -4.82
CA ALA A 247 -9.66 -21.93 -3.43
C ALA A 247 -8.58 -22.52 -2.52
N GLY A 248 -8.37 -21.91 -1.35
CA GLY A 248 -7.49 -22.35 -0.28
C GLY A 248 -6.10 -21.71 -0.32
N VAL A 249 -5.19 -22.28 0.49
CA VAL A 249 -3.80 -21.80 0.63
C VAL A 249 -2.91 -22.20 -0.52
N GLY A 250 -1.84 -21.41 -0.76
CA GLY A 250 -0.80 -21.70 -1.74
C GLY A 250 0.34 -22.56 -1.16
N GLU A 251 0.93 -23.42 -1.98
CA GLU A 251 2.03 -24.29 -1.52
C GLU A 251 3.27 -23.49 -1.12
N ALA A 252 3.56 -22.36 -1.76
CA ALA A 252 4.71 -21.50 -1.43
C ALA A 252 4.75 -21.05 0.05
N GLN A 253 3.57 -20.91 0.67
CA GLN A 253 3.41 -20.53 2.07
C GLN A 253 3.06 -21.72 2.98
N ALA A 254 2.62 -22.84 2.44
CA ALA A 254 2.00 -23.92 3.21
C ALA A 254 2.54 -25.34 2.89
N SER A 255 3.65 -25.46 2.18
CA SER A 255 4.17 -26.75 1.69
C SER A 255 4.38 -27.81 2.77
N TRP A 256 4.74 -27.40 3.98
CA TRP A 256 4.92 -28.30 5.13
C TRP A 256 3.59 -28.89 5.66
N ASN A 257 2.46 -28.23 5.37
CA ASN A 257 1.15 -28.61 5.88
C ASN A 257 0.21 -29.06 4.75
N HIS A 258 0.31 -28.43 3.58
CA HIS A 258 -0.54 -28.66 2.41
C HIS A 258 0.26 -28.93 1.13
N PRO A 259 1.03 -30.06 1.09
CA PRO A 259 1.79 -30.43 -0.10
C PRO A 259 0.91 -30.82 -1.29
N GLU A 260 -0.40 -30.88 -1.12
CA GLU A 260 -1.40 -31.07 -2.17
C GLU A 260 -1.88 -29.74 -2.79
N ALA A 261 -1.51 -28.60 -2.24
CA ALA A 261 -1.85 -27.30 -2.79
C ALA A 261 -1.07 -27.05 -4.09
N ILE A 262 -1.52 -26.09 -4.88
CA ILE A 262 -0.80 -25.64 -6.07
C ILE A 262 0.18 -24.54 -5.63
N TRP A 263 1.35 -24.53 -6.23
CA TRP A 263 2.34 -23.47 -6.04
C TRP A 263 2.01 -22.28 -6.95
N PRO A 264 1.84 -21.03 -6.44
CA PRO A 264 1.68 -19.86 -7.29
C PRO A 264 2.83 -19.69 -8.27
N CYS A 265 2.52 -19.52 -9.54
CA CYS A 265 3.53 -19.44 -10.60
C CYS A 265 3.00 -18.80 -11.88
N ASN A 266 3.92 -18.30 -12.71
CA ASN A 266 3.69 -17.95 -14.09
C ASN A 266 4.31 -18.99 -15.03
N TRP A 267 3.55 -19.43 -16.03
CA TRP A 267 4.05 -20.37 -17.04
C TRP A 267 3.16 -20.40 -18.29
N ASN A 268 3.33 -21.48 -19.12
CA ASN A 268 2.50 -21.68 -20.30
C ASN A 268 2.05 -23.15 -20.49
N LEU A 269 0.89 -23.31 -21.12
CA LEU A 269 0.25 -24.59 -21.34
C LEU A 269 1.06 -25.50 -22.25
N SER A 270 1.75 -24.94 -23.26
CA SER A 270 2.60 -25.69 -24.19
C SER A 270 3.74 -26.40 -23.44
N SER A 271 4.42 -25.70 -22.53
CA SER A 271 5.47 -26.29 -21.71
C SER A 271 4.91 -27.27 -20.68
N ALA A 272 3.81 -26.93 -19.99
CA ALA A 272 3.16 -27.80 -19.03
C ALA A 272 2.77 -29.15 -19.69
N SER A 273 2.24 -29.13 -20.90
CA SER A 273 1.93 -30.31 -21.68
C SER A 273 3.20 -31.10 -22.09
N TYR A 274 4.25 -30.39 -22.52
CA TYR A 274 5.54 -31.02 -22.89
C TYR A 274 6.19 -31.76 -21.72
N TYR A 275 6.13 -31.20 -20.51
CA TYR A 275 6.67 -31.80 -19.30
C TYR A 275 5.72 -32.82 -18.63
N GLY A 276 4.57 -33.10 -19.24
CA GLY A 276 3.64 -34.13 -18.77
C GLY A 276 2.75 -33.70 -17.59
N MET A 277 2.59 -32.41 -17.39
CA MET A 277 1.71 -31.84 -16.36
C MET A 277 0.25 -31.69 -16.80
N GLY A 278 -0.15 -32.47 -17.77
CA GLY A 278 -1.51 -32.51 -18.33
C GLY A 278 -1.81 -31.35 -19.27
N GLY A 279 -3.08 -31.22 -19.66
CA GLY A 279 -3.52 -30.26 -20.66
C GLY A 279 -3.16 -30.69 -22.10
N THR A 280 -3.51 -29.87 -23.09
CA THR A 280 -3.33 -30.13 -24.52
C THR A 280 -2.31 -29.20 -25.19
N GLY A 281 -1.56 -28.42 -24.41
CA GLY A 281 -0.78 -27.28 -24.87
C GLY A 281 -1.67 -26.08 -25.19
N ALA A 282 -1.15 -25.11 -25.93
CA ALA A 282 -1.92 -23.95 -26.37
C ALA A 282 -3.19 -24.38 -27.12
N PHE A 283 -4.32 -23.76 -26.84
CA PHE A 283 -5.60 -24.11 -27.44
C PHE A 283 -6.53 -22.90 -27.58
N ARG A 284 -7.53 -23.00 -28.49
CA ARG A 284 -8.59 -21.99 -28.64
C ARG A 284 -9.80 -22.40 -27.83
N PRO A 285 -10.23 -21.61 -26.83
CA PRO A 285 -11.37 -21.94 -25.99
C PRO A 285 -12.69 -22.02 -26.76
N ASN A 286 -12.94 -21.05 -27.65
CA ASN A 286 -14.09 -21.03 -28.56
C ASN A 286 -13.65 -20.82 -30.02
N ASN A 287 -14.54 -21.07 -30.98
CA ASN A 287 -14.25 -20.78 -32.37
C ASN A 287 -14.09 -19.27 -32.58
N GLY A 288 -12.91 -18.86 -33.03
CA GLY A 288 -12.55 -17.49 -33.31
C GLY A 288 -12.02 -16.71 -32.10
N ASP A 289 -11.80 -17.34 -30.92
CA ASP A 289 -10.97 -16.78 -29.86
C ASP A 289 -9.46 -16.93 -30.20
N PRO A 290 -8.56 -16.12 -29.62
CA PRO A 290 -7.12 -16.33 -29.71
C PRO A 290 -6.69 -17.64 -29.04
N LEU A 291 -5.46 -18.07 -29.25
CA LEU A 291 -4.86 -19.17 -28.52
C LEU A 291 -4.60 -18.75 -27.07
N VAL A 292 -4.98 -19.58 -26.10
CA VAL A 292 -4.57 -19.45 -24.70
C VAL A 292 -3.37 -20.33 -24.46
N ASP A 293 -2.25 -19.76 -24.06
CA ASP A 293 -1.01 -20.45 -23.71
C ASP A 293 -0.43 -19.91 -22.37
N ASN A 294 -0.21 -18.62 -22.25
CA ASN A 294 0.35 -18.01 -21.05
C ASN A 294 -0.65 -17.98 -19.90
N PHE A 295 -0.20 -18.31 -18.70
CA PHE A 295 -1.02 -18.23 -17.50
C PHE A 295 -0.22 -17.82 -16.26
N ALA A 296 -0.93 -17.29 -15.26
CA ALA A 296 -0.46 -17.14 -13.89
C ALA A 296 -1.49 -17.74 -12.94
N VAL A 297 -1.04 -18.37 -11.86
CA VAL A 297 -1.93 -19.01 -10.86
C VAL A 297 -1.64 -18.48 -9.48
N PHE A 298 -2.72 -18.21 -8.71
CA PHE A 298 -2.68 -17.61 -7.36
C PHE A 298 -3.61 -18.35 -6.42
N ASN A 299 -3.29 -18.31 -5.13
CA ASN A 299 -4.14 -18.84 -4.07
C ASN A 299 -5.13 -17.80 -3.53
N GLU A 300 -6.20 -18.30 -2.91
CA GLU A 300 -7.16 -17.47 -2.20
C GLU A 300 -6.62 -16.98 -0.86
N LEU A 301 -6.06 -17.88 -0.05
CA LEU A 301 -5.84 -17.67 1.39
C LEU A 301 -4.38 -17.39 1.71
N TYR A 302 -4.18 -16.40 2.57
CA TYR A 302 -2.90 -16.10 3.19
C TYR A 302 -2.47 -17.20 4.18
N GLY A 303 -1.17 -17.49 4.22
CA GLY A 303 -0.54 -18.35 5.21
C GLY A 303 -0.78 -19.82 5.00
N SER A 304 -0.95 -20.58 6.08
CA SER A 304 -1.07 -22.04 6.04
C SER A 304 -2.36 -22.60 6.66
N ASP A 305 -3.29 -21.75 7.04
CA ASP A 305 -4.61 -22.16 7.54
C ASP A 305 -5.63 -22.24 6.39
N ASP A 306 -5.86 -23.45 5.91
CA ASP A 306 -6.78 -23.73 4.81
C ASP A 306 -8.27 -23.51 5.19
N ASN A 307 -8.57 -23.20 6.45
CA ASN A 307 -9.89 -22.84 6.95
C ASN A 307 -9.99 -21.35 7.35
N GLY A 308 -8.90 -20.60 7.18
CA GLY A 308 -8.88 -19.15 7.40
C GLY A 308 -9.78 -18.40 6.42
N THR A 309 -9.97 -17.11 6.66
CA THR A 309 -10.75 -16.22 5.77
C THR A 309 -9.94 -15.03 5.27
N VAL A 310 -8.69 -14.93 5.68
CA VAL A 310 -7.81 -13.84 5.21
C VAL A 310 -7.40 -14.13 3.77
N VAL A 311 -7.79 -13.26 2.86
CA VAL A 311 -7.39 -13.34 1.45
C VAL A 311 -5.91 -13.03 1.34
N ASP A 312 -5.19 -13.73 0.46
CA ASP A 312 -3.74 -13.49 0.27
C ASP A 312 -3.46 -12.07 -0.20
N GLY A 313 -2.33 -11.51 0.24
CA GLY A 313 -1.91 -10.16 -0.10
C GLY A 313 -1.57 -10.01 -1.60
N ILE A 314 -1.40 -8.76 -2.03
CA ILE A 314 -1.07 -8.46 -3.43
C ILE A 314 0.37 -8.82 -3.81
N GLY A 315 1.23 -9.16 -2.85
CA GLY A 315 2.65 -9.44 -3.08
C GLY A 315 2.87 -10.63 -4.01
N THR A 316 2.20 -11.76 -3.75
CA THR A 316 2.18 -12.93 -4.64
C THR A 316 1.72 -12.54 -6.05
N PHE A 317 0.61 -11.81 -6.13
CA PHE A 317 0.04 -11.41 -7.42
C PHE A 317 0.99 -10.50 -8.21
N THR A 318 1.55 -9.47 -7.57
CA THR A 318 2.42 -8.50 -8.25
C THR A 318 3.77 -9.11 -8.66
N HIS A 319 4.29 -10.10 -7.92
CA HIS A 319 5.47 -10.87 -8.28
C HIS A 319 5.21 -11.71 -9.55
N GLU A 320 4.23 -12.62 -9.53
CA GLU A 320 3.93 -13.49 -10.67
C GLU A 320 3.48 -12.68 -11.91
N PHE A 321 2.78 -11.58 -11.69
CA PHE A 321 2.41 -10.70 -12.78
C PHE A 321 3.62 -9.92 -13.33
N GLY A 322 4.64 -9.64 -12.52
CA GLY A 322 5.95 -9.15 -12.95
C GLY A 322 6.60 -10.08 -13.97
N HIS A 323 6.47 -11.38 -13.78
CA HIS A 323 6.88 -12.38 -14.77
C HIS A 323 6.07 -12.30 -16.05
N CYS A 324 4.76 -12.07 -15.97
CA CYS A 324 3.93 -11.82 -17.16
C CYS A 324 4.41 -10.60 -17.96
N LEU A 325 5.02 -9.61 -17.29
CA LEU A 325 5.64 -8.43 -17.89
C LEU A 325 7.08 -8.66 -18.38
N GLY A 326 7.63 -9.86 -18.16
CA GLY A 326 8.93 -10.30 -18.71
C GLY A 326 10.10 -10.26 -17.72
N LEU A 327 9.89 -9.92 -16.46
CA LEU A 327 10.95 -9.90 -15.44
C LEU A 327 11.32 -11.34 -15.00
N PRO A 328 12.61 -11.64 -14.74
CA PRO A 328 13.02 -12.88 -14.10
C PRO A 328 12.95 -12.78 -12.58
N ASP A 329 13.13 -13.89 -11.88
CA ASP A 329 13.44 -13.92 -10.45
C ASP A 329 14.85 -13.37 -10.17
N PHE A 330 14.97 -12.57 -9.10
CA PHE A 330 16.25 -12.03 -8.63
C PHE A 330 16.73 -12.69 -7.32
N TYR A 331 16.09 -13.79 -6.91
CA TYR A 331 16.66 -14.72 -5.93
C TYR A 331 17.39 -15.88 -6.66
N ASP A 332 18.07 -16.73 -5.91
CA ASP A 332 18.74 -17.92 -6.45
C ASP A 332 17.73 -19.02 -6.75
N THR A 333 17.28 -19.12 -7.99
CA THR A 333 16.35 -20.17 -8.45
C THR A 333 17.01 -21.55 -8.53
N GLY A 334 18.33 -21.63 -8.40
CA GLY A 334 19.11 -22.87 -8.33
C GLY A 334 19.17 -23.46 -6.92
N GLY A 335 18.63 -22.77 -5.90
CA GLY A 335 18.59 -23.18 -4.49
C GLY A 335 19.95 -23.21 -3.79
N GLY A 336 20.87 -22.38 -4.24
CA GLY A 336 22.03 -21.98 -3.49
C GLY A 336 21.65 -21.00 -2.36
N ASP A 337 22.66 -20.58 -1.60
CA ASP A 337 22.52 -19.63 -0.49
C ASP A 337 22.82 -18.19 -0.96
N HIS A 338 22.55 -17.84 -2.24
CA HIS A 338 22.81 -16.50 -2.75
C HIS A 338 21.69 -15.56 -2.34
N TYR A 339 22.08 -14.41 -1.78
CA TYR A 339 21.16 -13.40 -1.26
C TYR A 339 20.26 -12.78 -2.33
N GLY A 340 20.79 -12.56 -3.54
CA GLY A 340 20.06 -11.89 -4.62
C GLY A 340 19.79 -10.43 -4.30
N MET A 341 18.50 -10.06 -4.36
CA MET A 341 18.01 -8.72 -4.05
C MET A 341 17.31 -8.63 -2.67
N GLY A 342 17.22 -9.75 -1.92
CA GLY A 342 16.62 -9.79 -0.59
C GLY A 342 15.17 -9.28 -0.54
N ASP A 343 14.79 -8.72 0.59
CA ASP A 343 13.47 -8.11 0.83
C ASP A 343 13.30 -6.73 0.16
N TRP A 344 14.35 -6.25 -0.54
CA TRP A 344 14.35 -4.96 -1.24
C TRP A 344 13.62 -4.98 -2.59
N ASP A 345 13.37 -6.15 -3.13
CA ASP A 345 12.90 -6.31 -4.51
C ASP A 345 11.75 -7.30 -4.58
N ILE A 346 10.70 -6.93 -5.33
CA ILE A 346 9.49 -7.75 -5.45
C ILE A 346 9.72 -9.04 -6.24
N MET A 347 10.67 -9.03 -7.19
CA MET A 347 11.07 -10.24 -7.91
C MET A 347 12.07 -11.11 -7.11
N CYS A 348 12.19 -10.81 -5.81
CA CYS A 348 12.90 -11.57 -4.79
C CYS A 348 11.99 -11.77 -3.59
N LEU A 349 12.51 -11.73 -2.36
CA LEU A 349 11.73 -11.97 -1.14
C LEU A 349 10.85 -10.78 -0.72
N GLY A 350 11.04 -9.60 -1.29
CA GLY A 350 10.21 -8.42 -1.02
C GLY A 350 8.72 -8.61 -1.29
N CYS A 351 8.34 -9.60 -2.12
CA CYS A 351 6.94 -9.99 -2.31
C CYS A 351 6.25 -10.41 -1.00
N TYR A 352 7.02 -10.77 0.04
CA TYR A 352 6.52 -11.11 1.37
C TYR A 352 6.54 -9.97 2.38
N ASN A 353 6.96 -8.76 2.01
CA ASN A 353 6.96 -7.62 2.92
C ASN A 353 5.54 -7.35 3.46
N ASN A 354 5.44 -7.04 4.77
CA ASN A 354 4.16 -6.95 5.46
C ASN A 354 3.28 -8.19 5.17
N ASP A 355 3.85 -9.38 5.32
CA ASP A 355 3.16 -10.64 5.06
C ASP A 355 2.56 -10.78 3.64
N GLY A 356 3.08 -10.04 2.66
CA GLY A 356 2.61 -10.01 1.28
C GLY A 356 1.51 -8.98 1.02
N PHE A 357 1.02 -8.26 2.05
CA PHE A 357 -0.03 -7.26 1.86
C PHE A 357 0.48 -5.94 1.29
N THR A 358 1.77 -5.62 1.53
CA THR A 358 2.38 -4.39 1.02
C THR A 358 3.77 -4.68 0.49
N PRO A 359 3.89 -5.18 -0.75
CA PRO A 359 5.20 -5.41 -1.35
C PRO A 359 5.90 -4.07 -1.64
N PRO A 360 7.25 -4.06 -1.74
CA PRO A 360 7.99 -2.86 -2.15
C PRO A 360 7.66 -2.51 -3.60
N GLY A 361 7.96 -1.29 -4.01
CA GLY A 361 7.92 -0.92 -5.42
C GLY A 361 9.03 -1.59 -6.21
N TYR A 362 8.82 -1.72 -7.52
CA TYR A 362 9.85 -2.20 -8.45
C TYR A 362 11.11 -1.35 -8.36
N SER A 363 12.27 -1.99 -8.50
CA SER A 363 13.57 -1.31 -8.61
C SER A 363 13.66 -0.47 -9.89
N ALA A 364 14.62 0.46 -9.92
CA ALA A 364 14.86 1.27 -11.12
C ALA A 364 15.25 0.41 -12.33
N TYR A 365 15.94 -0.71 -12.12
CA TYR A 365 16.22 -1.67 -13.18
C TYR A 365 14.94 -2.18 -13.83
N GLU A 366 14.00 -2.66 -13.03
CA GLU A 366 12.74 -3.23 -13.47
C GLU A 366 11.86 -2.20 -14.19
N LYS A 367 11.77 -0.98 -13.64
CA LYS A 367 11.02 0.12 -14.26
C LYS A 367 11.59 0.54 -15.62
N VAL A 368 12.91 0.59 -15.75
CA VAL A 368 13.57 0.86 -17.04
C VAL A 368 13.36 -0.31 -18.00
N PHE A 369 13.47 -1.56 -17.52
CA PHE A 369 13.20 -2.76 -18.30
C PHE A 369 11.80 -2.75 -18.93
N MET A 370 10.78 -2.30 -18.16
CA MET A 370 9.41 -2.16 -18.62
C MET A 370 9.14 -0.88 -19.43
N GLY A 371 10.10 0.04 -19.51
CA GLY A 371 9.99 1.31 -20.22
C GLY A 371 9.20 2.38 -19.46
N TRP A 372 9.07 2.27 -18.15
CA TRP A 372 8.32 3.22 -17.32
C TRP A 372 9.11 4.45 -16.93
N ILE A 373 10.43 4.33 -16.78
CA ILE A 373 11.37 5.44 -16.53
C ILE A 373 12.62 5.30 -17.39
N GLU A 374 13.42 6.37 -17.44
CA GLU A 374 14.74 6.37 -18.05
C GLU A 374 15.82 6.65 -17.01
N TYR A 375 17.02 6.06 -17.19
CA TYR A 375 18.16 6.37 -16.33
C TYR A 375 18.74 7.75 -16.60
N ILE A 376 19.22 8.41 -15.54
CA ILE A 376 20.13 9.54 -15.64
C ILE A 376 21.53 8.99 -15.87
N THR A 377 22.16 9.36 -17.02
CA THR A 377 23.58 9.10 -17.26
C THR A 377 24.40 10.20 -16.58
N PRO A 378 25.18 9.88 -15.53
CA PRO A 378 25.84 10.90 -14.74
C PRO A 378 27.03 11.53 -15.45
N GLN A 379 27.26 12.84 -15.22
CA GLN A 379 28.38 13.59 -15.73
C GLN A 379 29.47 13.72 -14.66
N PRO A 380 30.75 13.48 -14.99
CA PRO A 380 31.86 13.63 -14.05
C PRO A 380 31.90 15.00 -13.39
N GLY A 381 32.25 15.05 -12.11
CA GLY A 381 32.37 16.28 -11.34
C GLY A 381 31.08 16.93 -10.93
N THR A 382 29.96 16.21 -11.04
CA THR A 382 28.61 16.72 -10.76
C THR A 382 28.10 16.24 -9.39
N TYR A 383 27.41 17.14 -8.69
CA TYR A 383 26.67 16.83 -7.47
C TYR A 383 25.24 16.50 -7.83
N TYR A 384 24.78 15.33 -7.46
CA TYR A 384 23.43 14.85 -7.73
C TYR A 384 22.59 14.85 -6.47
N THR A 385 21.30 15.10 -6.66
CA THR A 385 20.27 14.89 -5.65
C THR A 385 19.16 14.04 -6.27
N LEU A 386 18.88 12.90 -5.65
CA LEU A 386 17.81 11.99 -6.06
C LEU A 386 16.59 12.18 -5.16
N PRO A 387 15.39 12.32 -5.73
CA PRO A 387 14.15 12.29 -4.96
C PRO A 387 13.95 10.92 -4.33
N VAL A 388 12.99 10.83 -3.43
CA VAL A 388 12.57 9.53 -2.88
C VAL A 388 11.90 8.71 -3.99
N PHE A 389 12.28 7.45 -4.09
CA PHE A 389 11.79 6.50 -5.08
C PHE A 389 10.52 5.77 -4.59
N ASN A 390 9.68 5.27 -5.48
CA ASN A 390 8.48 4.46 -5.18
C ASN A 390 7.39 5.17 -4.34
N GLN A 391 7.23 6.48 -4.52
CA GLN A 391 6.15 7.19 -3.86
C GLN A 391 4.80 6.83 -4.47
N LYS A 392 3.75 6.70 -3.63
CA LYS A 392 2.38 6.61 -4.12
C LYS A 392 2.02 7.90 -4.85
N ASN A 393 1.46 7.77 -6.05
CA ASN A 393 1.07 8.89 -6.92
C ASN A 393 2.24 9.83 -7.31
N ALA A 394 3.48 9.37 -7.22
CA ALA A 394 4.64 10.18 -7.58
C ALA A 394 5.01 10.01 -9.05
N SER A 395 5.16 11.13 -9.76
CA SER A 395 5.53 11.14 -11.19
C SER A 395 7.03 11.24 -11.45
N THR A 396 7.91 11.13 -10.45
CA THR A 396 9.29 11.59 -10.54
C THR A 396 10.35 10.62 -10.06
N ASP A 397 10.15 9.31 -10.20
CA ASP A 397 11.19 8.34 -9.92
C ASP A 397 12.42 8.60 -10.77
N LYS A 398 13.57 8.82 -10.14
CA LYS A 398 14.85 9.10 -10.80
C LYS A 398 15.94 8.20 -10.24
N ALA A 399 16.70 7.59 -11.14
CA ALA A 399 17.85 6.77 -10.79
C ALA A 399 19.05 7.06 -11.70
N LEU A 400 20.25 7.01 -11.15
CA LEU A 400 21.47 7.11 -11.92
C LEU A 400 21.95 5.73 -12.36
N CYS A 401 22.42 5.63 -13.61
CA CYS A 401 23.10 4.44 -14.11
C CYS A 401 24.57 4.74 -14.41
N ILE A 402 25.49 4.07 -13.74
CA ILE A 402 26.94 4.20 -13.91
C ILE A 402 27.42 2.96 -14.65
N THR A 403 27.56 3.06 -15.96
CA THR A 403 27.98 1.96 -16.83
C THR A 403 29.50 1.72 -16.73
N SER A 404 29.93 0.47 -16.77
CA SER A 404 31.33 0.07 -16.86
C SER A 404 31.96 0.54 -18.18
N ASN A 405 33.22 0.95 -18.14
CA ASN A 405 33.98 1.24 -19.34
C ASN A 405 34.52 -0.03 -20.04
N LEU A 406 34.49 -1.19 -19.38
CA LEU A 406 34.92 -2.46 -19.95
C LEU A 406 33.83 -3.09 -20.81
N ASN A 407 32.60 -3.08 -20.32
CA ASN A 407 31.45 -3.64 -21.01
C ASN A 407 30.16 -2.95 -20.57
N GLU A 408 29.37 -2.47 -21.49
CA GLU A 408 28.13 -1.73 -21.22
C GLU A 408 27.03 -2.56 -20.57
N ASN A 409 27.10 -3.90 -20.65
CA ASN A 409 26.19 -4.81 -19.97
C ASN A 409 26.48 -4.95 -18.47
N GLU A 410 27.54 -4.29 -17.95
CA GLU A 410 27.79 -4.22 -16.51
C GLU A 410 27.72 -2.78 -16.03
N PHE A 411 26.84 -2.54 -15.06
CA PHE A 411 26.56 -1.20 -14.55
C PHE A 411 26.04 -1.22 -13.12
N PHE A 412 26.12 -0.05 -12.46
CA PHE A 412 25.58 0.17 -11.14
C PHE A 412 24.45 1.20 -11.21
N ILE A 413 23.37 0.93 -10.48
CA ILE A 413 22.20 1.81 -10.42
C ILE A 413 22.10 2.37 -9.01
N LEU A 414 21.88 3.68 -8.90
CA LEU A 414 21.67 4.39 -7.65
C LEU A 414 20.26 4.94 -7.63
N GLU A 415 19.47 4.55 -6.63
CA GLU A 415 18.13 5.06 -6.37
C GLU A 415 17.96 5.33 -4.87
N ASN A 416 17.08 6.26 -4.50
CA ASN A 416 16.88 6.66 -3.11
C ASN A 416 15.62 6.03 -2.53
N ARG A 417 15.77 5.02 -1.68
CA ARG A 417 14.66 4.29 -1.05
C ARG A 417 14.35 4.86 0.34
N LYS A 418 13.06 4.95 0.67
CA LYS A 418 12.60 5.41 1.98
C LYS A 418 11.39 4.63 2.43
N LYS A 419 11.27 4.36 3.75
CA LYS A 419 10.13 3.65 4.35
C LYS A 419 8.85 4.48 4.29
N GLN A 420 8.37 4.74 3.07
CA GLN A 420 7.11 5.43 2.79
C GLN A 420 6.54 4.96 1.45
N GLY A 421 5.28 5.28 1.16
CA GLY A 421 4.62 4.81 -0.05
C GLY A 421 4.54 3.29 -0.10
N TRP A 422 4.97 2.69 -1.21
CA TRP A 422 5.02 1.24 -1.35
C TRP A 422 6.19 0.61 -0.58
N ASP A 423 7.27 1.37 -0.34
CA ASP A 423 8.44 0.91 0.41
C ASP A 423 8.32 1.05 1.93
N ARG A 424 7.14 1.37 2.49
CA ARG A 424 6.96 1.62 3.92
C ARG A 424 7.32 0.43 4.82
N TYR A 425 7.30 -0.78 4.28
CA TYR A 425 7.72 -2.01 4.97
C TYR A 425 9.05 -2.57 4.43
N ALA A 426 9.79 -1.80 3.62
CA ALA A 426 11.13 -2.18 3.22
C ALA A 426 12.06 -2.26 4.45
N PRO A 427 13.15 -3.05 4.40
CA PRO A 427 14.00 -3.27 5.58
C PRO A 427 14.61 -1.99 6.17
N GLY A 428 14.99 -1.01 5.33
CA GLY A 428 15.65 0.22 5.74
C GLY A 428 15.45 1.37 4.77
N GLU A 429 16.26 2.43 4.92
CA GLU A 429 16.23 3.66 4.09
C GLU A 429 17.64 4.04 3.62
N GLY A 430 17.74 4.66 2.46
CA GLY A 430 19.00 5.18 1.93
C GLY A 430 19.13 5.04 0.42
N ILE A 431 20.34 5.25 -0.08
CA ILE A 431 20.70 5.03 -1.48
C ILE A 431 20.91 3.53 -1.69
N MET A 432 20.02 2.90 -2.43
CA MET A 432 20.21 1.54 -2.91
C MET A 432 21.17 1.56 -4.10
N ILE A 433 22.24 0.79 -4.03
CA ILE A 433 23.19 0.59 -5.12
C ILE A 433 23.03 -0.83 -5.63
N THR A 434 22.42 -0.98 -6.80
CA THR A 434 22.24 -2.28 -7.45
C THR A 434 23.36 -2.51 -8.46
N HIS A 435 24.03 -3.64 -8.40
CA HIS A 435 25.00 -4.10 -9.38
C HIS A 435 24.32 -5.03 -10.37
N VAL A 436 24.35 -4.66 -11.64
CA VAL A 436 23.76 -5.45 -12.75
C VAL A 436 24.84 -5.88 -13.71
N ILE A 437 24.87 -7.18 -14.00
CA ILE A 437 25.72 -7.81 -15.03
C ILE A 437 24.77 -8.47 -16.00
N TYR A 438 24.21 -7.70 -16.93
CA TYR A 438 23.18 -8.18 -17.82
C TYR A 438 23.68 -9.29 -18.74
N ASN A 439 23.02 -10.45 -18.68
CA ASN A 439 23.26 -11.57 -19.56
C ASN A 439 21.92 -12.13 -20.04
N ALA A 440 21.61 -11.95 -21.32
CA ALA A 440 20.33 -12.34 -21.90
C ALA A 440 19.97 -13.81 -21.66
N ASP A 441 20.94 -14.73 -21.76
CA ASP A 441 20.69 -16.15 -21.59
C ASP A 441 20.32 -16.50 -20.15
N ARG A 442 20.90 -15.78 -19.15
CA ARG A 442 20.59 -15.94 -17.73
C ARG A 442 19.24 -15.32 -17.36
N TRP A 443 18.92 -14.14 -17.91
CA TRP A 443 17.60 -13.52 -17.73
C TRP A 443 16.50 -14.41 -18.32
N TRP A 444 16.70 -14.86 -19.55
CA TRP A 444 15.77 -15.79 -20.21
C TRP A 444 15.70 -17.17 -19.56
N GLY A 445 16.81 -17.60 -18.95
CA GLY A 445 16.91 -18.84 -18.18
C GLY A 445 16.35 -18.76 -16.78
N ASN A 446 15.82 -17.60 -16.36
CA ASN A 446 15.40 -17.33 -14.98
C ASN A 446 16.48 -17.74 -13.95
N THR A 447 17.76 -17.48 -14.29
CA THR A 447 18.93 -17.92 -13.52
C THR A 447 19.96 -16.80 -13.31
N PRO A 448 19.56 -15.50 -13.14
CA PRO A 448 20.57 -14.43 -13.01
C PRO A 448 21.46 -14.61 -11.80
N ASN A 449 20.97 -15.20 -10.72
CA ASN A 449 21.69 -15.31 -9.44
C ASN A 449 22.08 -16.74 -9.02
N ASN A 450 22.03 -17.70 -9.95
CA ASN A 450 22.33 -19.12 -9.65
C ASN A 450 23.81 -19.48 -9.60
N GLU A 451 24.72 -18.56 -9.93
CA GLU A 451 26.16 -18.80 -9.97
C GLU A 451 26.86 -18.02 -8.84
N ASN A 452 28.08 -18.39 -8.51
CA ASN A 452 28.87 -17.73 -7.45
C ASN A 452 29.01 -16.18 -7.64
N ILE A 453 28.91 -15.70 -8.89
CA ILE A 453 28.80 -14.27 -9.19
C ILE A 453 27.34 -13.99 -9.48
N GLN A 454 26.69 -13.30 -8.59
CA GLN A 454 25.31 -12.86 -8.74
C GLN A 454 25.25 -11.76 -9.80
N LEU A 455 24.32 -11.88 -10.75
CA LEU A 455 24.23 -10.95 -11.88
C LEU A 455 23.27 -9.79 -11.62
N MET A 456 22.49 -9.88 -10.56
CA MET A 456 21.62 -8.81 -10.05
C MET A 456 21.67 -8.85 -8.52
N SER A 457 22.37 -7.93 -7.89
CA SER A 457 22.56 -7.93 -6.44
C SER A 457 22.76 -6.53 -5.89
N LEU A 458 22.55 -6.35 -4.58
CA LEU A 458 22.86 -5.11 -3.89
C LEU A 458 24.35 -5.01 -3.55
N MET A 459 24.85 -3.78 -3.53
CA MET A 459 26.13 -3.42 -2.96
C MET A 459 25.93 -2.94 -1.53
N ASN A 460 25.78 -3.90 -0.59
CA ASN A 460 25.40 -3.66 0.79
C ASN A 460 26.43 -2.81 1.53
N ALA A 461 26.01 -1.66 2.07
CA ALA A 461 26.89 -0.69 2.72
C ALA A 461 27.65 -1.26 3.92
N ASP A 462 27.02 -2.18 4.66
CA ASP A 462 27.67 -2.88 5.78
C ASP A 462 28.65 -3.99 5.33
N ASN A 463 28.56 -4.41 4.06
CA ASN A 463 29.32 -5.49 3.44
C ASN A 463 28.94 -6.89 3.98
N SER A 464 27.67 -7.06 4.35
CA SER A 464 27.02 -8.30 4.71
C SER A 464 25.94 -8.65 3.68
N TRP A 465 25.68 -9.92 3.44
CA TRP A 465 24.59 -10.44 2.62
C TRP A 465 23.80 -11.44 3.47
N SER A 466 23.01 -10.89 4.37
CA SER A 466 22.26 -11.65 5.35
C SER A 466 20.85 -11.08 5.49
N TYR A 467 19.85 -11.93 5.52
CA TYR A 467 18.45 -11.55 5.76
C TYR A 467 18.19 -11.04 7.20
N TYR A 468 19.20 -11.07 8.07
CA TYR A 468 19.07 -10.64 9.47
C TYR A 468 19.55 -9.21 9.73
N ASP A 469 20.19 -8.55 8.76
CA ASP A 469 20.78 -7.22 8.90
C ASP A 469 20.48 -6.27 7.73
N GLU A 470 19.48 -6.58 6.91
CA GLU A 470 19.09 -5.82 5.72
C GLU A 470 18.83 -4.33 5.98
N ALA A 471 18.41 -3.97 7.19
CA ALA A 471 18.20 -2.58 7.58
C ALA A 471 19.46 -1.71 7.44
N THR A 472 20.65 -2.30 7.33
CA THR A 472 21.94 -1.62 7.20
C THR A 472 22.58 -1.72 5.81
N ASP A 473 21.86 -2.27 4.84
CA ASP A 473 22.36 -2.48 3.47
C ASP A 473 22.54 -1.19 2.67
N LEU A 474 21.68 -0.19 2.90
CA LEU A 474 21.63 1.01 2.08
C LEU A 474 22.61 2.09 2.54
N TRP A 475 23.06 2.90 1.59
CA TRP A 475 24.03 3.98 1.81
C TRP A 475 23.35 5.32 2.18
N PRO A 476 23.97 6.18 3.02
CA PRO A 476 25.20 5.95 3.80
C PRO A 476 24.89 5.11 5.04
N GLN A 477 25.84 4.29 5.49
CA GLN A 477 25.68 3.48 6.68
C GLN A 477 26.94 3.48 7.56
N SER A 478 26.78 3.67 8.86
CA SER A 478 27.86 3.58 9.86
C SER A 478 29.12 4.38 9.50
N GLY A 479 28.93 5.61 8.93
CA GLY A 479 30.02 6.48 8.50
C GLY A 479 30.61 6.14 7.13
N LYS A 480 30.11 5.11 6.44
CA LYS A 480 30.45 4.81 5.05
C LYS A 480 29.63 5.71 4.14
N THR A 481 30.24 6.69 3.52
CA THR A 481 29.62 7.72 2.68
C THR A 481 30.14 7.72 1.25
N GLU A 482 30.88 6.66 0.86
CA GLU A 482 31.49 6.56 -0.46
C GLU A 482 31.46 5.14 -1.02
N PHE A 483 31.18 5.03 -2.30
CA PHE A 483 31.27 3.81 -3.09
C PHE A 483 32.31 4.03 -4.18
N THR A 484 33.46 3.39 -4.03
CA THR A 484 34.67 3.62 -4.83
C THR A 484 35.43 2.32 -5.06
N ASP A 485 36.48 2.35 -5.84
CA ASP A 485 37.37 1.20 -6.06
C ASP A 485 38.10 0.73 -4.76
N ASN A 486 38.11 1.56 -3.72
CA ASN A 486 38.81 1.31 -2.46
C ASN A 486 37.85 1.23 -1.26
N SER A 487 36.54 1.42 -1.46
CA SER A 487 35.54 1.26 -0.40
C SER A 487 35.35 -0.21 -0.05
N THR A 488 34.58 -0.47 0.99
CA THR A 488 34.16 -1.84 1.38
C THR A 488 32.65 -1.83 1.58
N PRO A 489 31.87 -2.42 0.62
CA PRO A 489 32.32 -3.10 -0.61
C PRO A 489 32.98 -2.15 -1.62
N ALA A 490 33.83 -2.70 -2.46
CA ALA A 490 34.49 -1.96 -3.55
C ALA A 490 33.63 -2.00 -4.82
N ALA A 491 33.78 -0.99 -5.70
CA ALA A 491 33.14 -0.96 -7.02
C ALA A 491 33.83 -1.93 -8.01
N LEU A 492 33.78 -3.22 -7.70
CA LEU A 492 34.43 -4.30 -8.45
C LEU A 492 33.60 -4.66 -9.67
N LEU A 493 34.26 -4.91 -10.79
CA LEU A 493 33.68 -5.39 -12.05
C LEU A 493 33.93 -6.88 -12.24
N HIS A 494 32.94 -7.57 -12.82
CA HIS A 494 32.98 -9.01 -13.09
C HIS A 494 32.87 -9.35 -14.59
N MET A 495 32.47 -8.41 -15.47
CA MET A 495 32.39 -8.65 -16.90
C MET A 495 33.60 -8.06 -17.64
N ASN A 496 34.35 -8.90 -18.28
CA ASN A 496 35.46 -8.46 -19.12
C ASN A 496 35.02 -7.86 -20.46
N ALA A 497 35.91 -7.21 -21.19
CA ALA A 497 35.61 -6.55 -22.48
C ALA A 497 35.02 -7.49 -23.57
N ARG A 498 35.06 -8.79 -23.39
CA ARG A 498 34.50 -9.79 -24.33
C ARG A 498 33.17 -10.36 -23.86
N GLY A 499 32.60 -9.84 -22.73
CA GLY A 499 31.35 -10.33 -22.16
C GLY A 499 31.49 -11.60 -21.31
N GLY A 500 32.72 -12.03 -21.03
CA GLY A 500 32.94 -13.18 -20.12
C GLY A 500 32.85 -12.75 -18.67
N ILE A 501 32.12 -13.52 -17.85
CA ILE A 501 31.96 -13.29 -16.42
C ILE A 501 33.14 -13.92 -15.67
N VAL A 502 33.85 -13.15 -14.86
CA VAL A 502 35.07 -13.53 -14.12
C VAL A 502 35.05 -12.93 -12.70
N ASN A 503 35.78 -13.54 -11.77
CA ASN A 503 35.81 -13.07 -10.37
C ASN A 503 36.32 -11.64 -10.20
N ASN A 504 37.15 -11.16 -11.09
CA ASN A 504 37.66 -9.79 -11.08
C ASN A 504 38.04 -9.40 -12.52
N ALA A 505 37.28 -8.52 -13.11
CA ALA A 505 37.56 -7.92 -14.41
C ALA A 505 38.24 -6.53 -14.28
N GLY A 506 38.30 -5.94 -13.09
CA GLY A 506 38.84 -4.63 -12.79
C GLY A 506 37.96 -3.87 -11.83
N TYR A 507 38.09 -2.58 -11.80
CA TYR A 507 37.29 -1.67 -10.98
C TYR A 507 36.55 -0.65 -11.85
N LEU A 508 35.47 -0.09 -11.34
CA LEU A 508 34.61 0.86 -12.05
C LEU A 508 35.36 2.16 -12.44
N GLY A 509 36.24 2.63 -11.56
CA GLY A 509 37.02 3.89 -11.78
C GLY A 509 36.18 5.16 -11.76
N LYS A 510 34.96 5.09 -11.22
CA LYS A 510 33.96 6.17 -11.23
C LYS A 510 33.40 6.38 -9.81
N PRO A 511 34.16 7.03 -8.91
CA PRO A 511 33.80 7.15 -7.50
C PRO A 511 32.52 7.97 -7.28
N VAL A 512 31.67 7.47 -6.38
CA VAL A 512 30.55 8.17 -5.77
C VAL A 512 30.93 8.47 -4.32
N THR A 513 30.90 9.74 -3.92
CA THR A 513 31.42 10.18 -2.62
C THR A 513 30.50 11.19 -1.94
N GLU A 514 30.67 11.36 -0.63
CA GLU A 514 29.91 12.30 0.19
C GLU A 514 28.40 12.04 0.11
N MET A 515 28.01 10.78 0.11
CA MET A 515 26.61 10.39 0.16
C MET A 515 25.96 10.84 1.46
N VAL A 516 24.79 11.48 1.35
CA VAL A 516 24.01 12.00 2.49
C VAL A 516 22.52 11.88 2.20
N ILE A 517 21.75 11.55 3.22
CA ILE A 517 20.30 11.70 3.20
C ILE A 517 19.96 13.06 3.79
N ASN A 518 19.26 13.88 3.02
CA ASN A 518 18.88 15.23 3.39
C ASN A 518 17.67 15.21 4.33
N GLN A 519 17.42 16.33 5.02
CA GLN A 519 16.27 16.43 5.95
C GLN A 519 14.90 16.27 5.24
N ASP A 520 14.81 16.63 3.97
CA ASP A 520 13.61 16.45 3.15
C ASP A 520 13.45 15.01 2.62
N GLY A 521 14.37 14.11 2.96
CA GLY A 521 14.39 12.73 2.54
C GLY A 521 15.05 12.49 1.17
N THR A 522 15.46 13.51 0.44
CA THR A 522 16.24 13.34 -0.79
C THR A 522 17.64 12.80 -0.47
N ALA A 523 18.28 12.14 -1.43
CA ALA A 523 19.65 11.64 -1.29
C ALA A 523 20.60 12.41 -2.19
N SER A 524 21.74 12.86 -1.64
CA SER A 524 22.71 13.63 -2.40
C SER A 524 24.11 13.04 -2.35
N PHE A 525 24.90 13.25 -3.42
CA PHE A 525 26.28 12.74 -3.53
C PHE A 525 27.05 13.41 -4.67
N TRP A 526 28.38 13.34 -4.62
CA TRP A 526 29.24 13.68 -5.75
C TRP A 526 29.51 12.44 -6.62
N TYR A 527 29.39 12.63 -7.92
CA TYR A 527 29.90 11.67 -8.91
C TYR A 527 31.22 12.17 -9.48
N MET A 528 32.28 11.40 -9.31
CA MET A 528 33.64 11.71 -9.75
C MET A 528 34.07 13.14 -9.34
N LYS A 529 33.98 13.48 -8.06
CA LYS A 529 34.34 14.81 -7.50
C LYS A 529 35.76 15.24 -7.93
N GLY A 530 35.85 16.47 -8.44
CA GLY A 530 37.11 17.04 -8.89
C GLY A 530 37.62 16.58 -10.28
N SER A 531 36.86 15.73 -10.98
CA SER A 531 37.22 15.20 -12.30
C SER A 531 36.58 15.98 -13.47
N ALA A 532 35.86 17.08 -13.19
CA ALA A 532 35.31 17.92 -14.25
C ALA A 532 36.44 18.56 -15.10
N THR A 533 36.46 18.28 -16.38
CA THR A 533 37.39 18.87 -17.37
C THR A 533 36.78 20.08 -18.06
N ASN A 534 35.45 20.22 -18.03
CA ASN A 534 34.71 21.33 -18.61
C ASN A 534 33.91 22.06 -17.52
N PRO A 535 33.65 23.37 -17.67
CA PRO A 535 32.76 24.09 -16.76
C PRO A 535 31.37 23.47 -16.71
N THR A 536 30.88 23.17 -15.51
CA THR A 536 29.54 22.62 -15.29
C THR A 536 28.83 23.34 -14.16
N ILE A 537 27.51 23.53 -14.32
CA ILE A 537 26.57 23.96 -13.26
C ILE A 537 25.66 22.78 -12.97
N SER A 538 25.40 22.54 -11.71
CA SER A 538 24.34 21.60 -11.27
C SER A 538 23.57 22.16 -10.08
N VAL A 539 22.36 21.67 -9.87
CA VAL A 539 21.46 22.14 -8.83
C VAL A 539 20.93 20.96 -8.02
N SER A 540 20.59 21.21 -6.77
CA SER A 540 19.98 20.17 -5.91
C SER A 540 18.55 19.80 -6.36
N SER A 541 17.87 20.68 -7.10
CA SER A 541 16.57 20.40 -7.75
C SER A 541 16.40 21.24 -8.98
N THR A 542 15.80 20.72 -10.03
CA THR A 542 15.39 21.45 -11.24
C THR A 542 13.94 21.91 -11.20
N GLU A 543 13.22 21.52 -10.15
CA GLU A 543 11.83 21.90 -9.88
C GLU A 543 11.71 22.33 -8.44
N ILE A 544 11.17 23.51 -8.20
CA ILE A 544 10.91 24.07 -6.87
C ILE A 544 9.42 24.36 -6.80
N ASP A 545 8.72 23.54 -6.07
CA ASP A 545 7.30 23.75 -5.77
C ASP A 545 7.16 24.46 -4.42
N CYS A 546 6.59 25.66 -4.45
CA CYS A 546 6.29 26.43 -3.26
C CYS A 546 5.00 25.98 -2.57
N GLY A 547 4.22 25.09 -3.23
CA GLY A 547 2.95 24.56 -2.75
C GLY A 547 1.83 25.61 -2.74
N ASP A 548 0.83 25.30 -1.93
CA ASP A 548 -0.35 26.14 -1.73
C ASP A 548 -0.03 27.28 -0.75
N VAL A 549 -0.20 28.53 -1.18
CA VAL A 549 0.14 29.72 -0.39
C VAL A 549 -1.03 30.71 -0.42
N MET A 550 -1.47 31.16 0.77
CA MET A 550 -2.52 32.17 0.88
C MET A 550 -2.05 33.51 0.30
N MET A 551 -2.90 34.19 -0.45
CA MET A 551 -2.61 35.49 -1.12
C MET A 551 -2.08 36.60 -0.21
N THR A 552 -2.25 36.49 1.10
CA THR A 552 -1.77 37.48 2.09
C THR A 552 -0.45 37.10 2.73
N THR A 553 0.14 35.95 2.33
CA THR A 553 1.36 35.38 2.90
C THR A 553 2.41 35.12 1.79
N SER A 554 3.56 34.61 2.19
CA SER A 554 4.58 34.10 1.27
C SER A 554 5.21 32.84 1.80
N ALA A 555 5.65 31.97 0.90
CA ALA A 555 6.45 30.78 1.19
C ALA A 555 7.86 30.93 0.69
N GLU A 556 8.81 30.37 1.43
CA GLU A 556 10.22 30.32 1.03
C GLU A 556 10.68 28.87 0.85
N LYS A 557 11.37 28.61 -0.24
CA LYS A 557 12.05 27.35 -0.52
C LYS A 557 13.51 27.61 -0.84
N THR A 558 14.39 26.74 -0.40
CA THR A 558 15.82 26.87 -0.64
C THR A 558 16.34 25.65 -1.38
N PHE A 559 17.16 25.88 -2.40
CA PHE A 559 17.88 24.83 -3.10
C PHE A 559 19.37 25.22 -3.21
N LYS A 560 20.22 24.24 -3.54
CA LYS A 560 21.68 24.48 -3.68
C LYS A 560 22.10 24.50 -5.15
N VAL A 561 23.06 25.38 -5.45
CA VAL A 561 23.73 25.48 -6.73
C VAL A 561 25.20 25.05 -6.56
N TYR A 562 25.64 24.13 -7.39
CA TYR A 562 26.99 23.62 -7.42
C TYR A 562 27.64 23.96 -8.76
N GLY A 563 28.97 24.14 -8.75
CA GLY A 563 29.77 24.40 -9.95
C GLY A 563 31.08 23.70 -9.90
N ALA A 564 31.51 23.14 -11.04
CA ALA A 564 32.82 22.56 -11.19
C ALA A 564 33.53 23.17 -12.40
N ALA A 565 34.83 23.43 -12.27
CA ALA A 565 35.69 24.05 -13.28
C ALA A 565 35.16 25.38 -13.88
N LEU A 566 34.33 26.10 -13.13
CA LEU A 566 33.71 27.34 -13.59
C LEU A 566 34.79 28.43 -13.83
N THR A 567 34.66 29.13 -14.98
CA THR A 567 35.58 30.23 -15.39
C THR A 567 35.09 31.61 -14.95
N GLY A 568 33.86 31.70 -14.37
CA GLY A 568 33.21 32.92 -13.89
C GLY A 568 32.16 32.64 -12.85
N ASP A 569 31.46 33.68 -12.40
CA ASP A 569 30.32 33.56 -11.47
C ASP A 569 29.10 33.02 -12.19
N VAL A 570 28.23 32.29 -11.47
CA VAL A 570 26.95 31.85 -11.96
C VAL A 570 25.95 32.99 -11.80
N THR A 571 25.33 33.42 -12.90
CA THR A 571 24.27 34.43 -12.91
C THR A 571 22.92 33.72 -12.90
N LEU A 572 22.00 34.18 -12.04
CA LEU A 572 20.66 33.67 -11.92
C LEU A 572 19.66 34.67 -12.53
N THR A 573 19.01 34.27 -13.61
CA THR A 573 18.03 35.10 -14.34
C THR A 573 16.65 34.53 -14.17
N LEU A 574 15.81 35.26 -13.45
CA LEU A 574 14.38 34.88 -13.23
C LEU A 574 13.52 35.42 -14.38
N ASN A 575 12.73 34.57 -14.99
CA ASN A 575 11.64 34.91 -15.91
C ASN A 575 10.33 34.55 -15.25
N ASP A 576 9.72 35.54 -14.62
CA ASP A 576 8.43 35.44 -13.93
C ASP A 576 7.40 36.37 -14.61
N PRO A 577 6.50 35.83 -15.42
CA PRO A 577 5.48 36.61 -16.12
C PRO A 577 4.50 37.31 -15.18
N ASN A 578 4.32 36.77 -13.98
CA ASN A 578 3.31 37.26 -13.02
C ASN A 578 3.91 38.16 -11.92
N GLY A 579 5.24 38.16 -11.74
CA GLY A 579 5.93 38.96 -10.74
C GLY A 579 5.70 38.53 -9.28
N VAL A 580 5.41 37.24 -9.07
CA VAL A 580 5.08 36.66 -7.76
C VAL A 580 6.24 35.88 -7.13
N PHE A 581 7.29 35.59 -7.91
CA PHE A 581 8.50 34.96 -7.41
C PHE A 581 9.63 35.96 -7.24
N THR A 582 10.46 35.73 -6.23
CA THR A 582 11.74 36.41 -6.08
C THR A 582 12.85 35.42 -5.74
N VAL A 583 14.08 35.73 -6.13
CA VAL A 583 15.23 34.82 -5.95
C VAL A 583 16.41 35.59 -5.34
N ASN A 584 17.05 34.99 -4.35
CA ASN A 584 18.20 35.55 -3.67
C ASN A 584 19.23 34.45 -3.30
N PRO A 585 20.54 34.61 -3.68
CA PRO A 585 21.15 35.67 -4.46
C PRO A 585 20.84 35.56 -5.96
N THR A 586 21.10 36.64 -6.72
CA THR A 586 20.99 36.65 -8.19
C THR A 586 22.31 36.35 -8.89
N ALA A 587 23.42 36.21 -8.12
CA ALA A 587 24.71 35.75 -8.61
C ALA A 587 25.45 34.98 -7.53
N ILE A 588 26.20 33.96 -7.93
CA ILE A 588 26.95 33.07 -7.04
C ILE A 588 28.36 32.99 -7.56
N SER A 589 29.35 33.30 -6.69
CA SER A 589 30.73 33.18 -7.09
C SER A 589 31.12 31.73 -7.40
N SER A 590 32.05 31.55 -8.34
CA SER A 590 32.58 30.22 -8.70
C SER A 590 33.08 29.45 -7.47
N SER A 591 33.69 30.15 -6.50
CA SER A 591 34.19 29.57 -5.26
C SER A 591 33.04 29.13 -4.30
N ALA A 592 31.94 29.87 -4.26
CA ALA A 592 30.76 29.48 -3.47
C ALA A 592 30.02 28.30 -4.13
N ALA A 593 29.89 28.31 -5.46
CA ALA A 593 29.30 27.19 -6.20
C ALA A 593 30.12 25.89 -6.04
N ALA A 594 31.46 25.98 -5.94
CA ALA A 594 32.32 24.80 -5.76
C ALA A 594 32.03 23.99 -4.47
N VAL A 595 31.44 24.63 -3.46
CA VAL A 595 31.08 23.98 -2.18
C VAL A 595 29.59 23.88 -1.97
N GLY A 596 28.77 24.41 -2.90
CA GLY A 596 27.32 24.39 -2.84
C GLY A 596 26.73 25.65 -2.16
N ALA A 597 26.23 26.58 -2.96
CA ALA A 597 25.66 27.84 -2.52
C ALA A 597 24.13 27.73 -2.41
N ASN A 598 23.56 28.22 -1.33
CA ASN A 598 22.10 28.28 -1.17
C ASN A 598 21.50 29.38 -2.02
N VAL A 599 20.37 29.09 -2.64
CA VAL A 599 19.49 30.02 -3.31
C VAL A 599 18.10 29.90 -2.70
N THR A 600 17.54 31.03 -2.23
CA THR A 600 16.19 31.09 -1.70
C THR A 600 15.24 31.62 -2.76
N VAL A 601 14.15 30.92 -2.97
CA VAL A 601 13.00 31.32 -3.78
C VAL A 601 11.89 31.73 -2.83
N THR A 602 11.33 32.93 -2.98
CA THR A 602 10.15 33.37 -2.24
C THR A 602 8.98 33.48 -3.21
N PHE A 603 7.86 32.87 -2.89
CA PHE A 603 6.61 32.92 -3.64
C PHE A 603 5.56 33.71 -2.85
N ALA A 604 4.93 34.71 -3.46
CA ALA A 604 3.91 35.56 -2.87
C ALA A 604 2.76 35.75 -3.88
N PRO A 605 1.76 34.87 -3.89
CA PRO A 605 0.68 34.90 -4.89
C PRO A 605 -0.21 36.17 -4.73
N THR A 606 -0.76 36.64 -5.85
CA THR A 606 -1.65 37.80 -5.92
C THR A 606 -3.06 37.47 -6.43
N ALA A 607 -3.29 36.24 -6.87
CA ALA A 607 -4.60 35.72 -7.27
C ALA A 607 -4.67 34.20 -7.04
N ILE A 608 -5.89 33.67 -7.05
CA ILE A 608 -6.18 32.23 -6.94
C ILE A 608 -5.93 31.59 -8.30
N GLN A 609 -4.77 31.06 -8.50
CA GLN A 609 -4.37 30.34 -9.72
C GLN A 609 -3.05 29.64 -9.54
N ASP A 610 -2.76 28.74 -10.47
CA ASP A 610 -1.41 28.18 -10.60
C ASP A 610 -0.45 29.21 -11.19
N TYR A 611 0.73 29.27 -10.61
CA TYR A 611 1.83 30.11 -11.07
C TYR A 611 3.01 29.26 -11.49
N SER A 612 3.66 29.67 -12.56
CA SER A 612 4.91 29.05 -13.01
C SER A 612 5.87 30.11 -13.50
N ALA A 613 7.13 29.97 -13.12
CA ALA A 613 8.25 30.80 -13.56
C ALA A 613 9.47 29.93 -13.88
N THR A 614 10.45 30.48 -14.59
CA THR A 614 11.70 29.79 -14.87
C THR A 614 12.88 30.61 -14.37
N LEU A 615 13.83 29.92 -13.72
CA LEU A 615 15.10 30.47 -13.27
C LEU A 615 16.23 29.85 -14.08
N THR A 616 16.91 30.69 -14.90
CA THR A 616 18.06 30.24 -15.70
C THR A 616 19.34 30.57 -14.97
N LEU A 617 20.18 29.57 -14.75
CA LEU A 617 21.54 29.68 -14.20
C LEU A 617 22.54 29.59 -15.34
N SER A 618 23.38 30.59 -15.52
CA SER A 618 24.35 30.66 -16.61
C SER A 618 25.74 31.06 -16.11
N CYS A 619 26.77 30.49 -16.71
CA CYS A 619 28.17 30.85 -16.51
C CYS A 619 28.91 30.72 -17.84
N PRO A 620 29.93 31.57 -18.13
CA PRO A 620 30.71 31.42 -19.36
C PRO A 620 31.24 29.99 -19.51
N ASP A 621 31.13 29.46 -20.74
CA ASP A 621 31.63 28.15 -21.16
C ASP A 621 30.91 26.93 -20.48
N ALA A 622 29.92 27.13 -19.61
CA ALA A 622 29.07 26.10 -19.04
C ALA A 622 27.71 26.04 -19.77
N GLN A 623 27.10 24.88 -19.80
CA GLN A 623 25.71 24.74 -20.26
C GLN A 623 24.77 25.38 -19.23
N ASP A 624 23.80 26.15 -19.70
CA ASP A 624 22.78 26.74 -18.84
C ASP A 624 21.93 25.64 -18.19
N VAL A 625 21.58 25.88 -16.91
CA VAL A 625 20.63 25.03 -16.17
C VAL A 625 19.37 25.84 -15.93
N VAL A 626 18.22 25.23 -16.21
CA VAL A 626 16.91 25.84 -15.98
C VAL A 626 16.23 25.15 -14.80
N VAL A 627 15.75 25.95 -13.85
CA VAL A 627 14.95 25.52 -12.71
C VAL A 627 13.54 26.05 -12.89
N THR A 628 12.55 25.16 -12.82
CA THR A 628 11.12 25.50 -12.87
C THR A 628 10.65 25.83 -11.46
N LEU A 629 9.95 26.95 -11.32
CA LEU A 629 9.33 27.38 -10.07
C LEU A 629 7.82 27.29 -10.22
N THR A 630 7.15 26.63 -9.27
CA THR A 630 5.67 26.50 -9.25
C THR A 630 5.13 26.88 -7.89
N GLY A 631 3.84 27.21 -7.83
CA GLY A 631 3.09 27.45 -6.63
C GLY A 631 1.63 27.77 -6.96
N HIS A 632 0.74 27.52 -6.04
CA HIS A 632 -0.67 27.82 -6.17
C HIS A 632 -1.11 28.89 -5.17
N GLY A 633 -1.85 29.90 -5.62
CA GLY A 633 -2.42 30.94 -4.75
C GLY A 633 -3.76 30.48 -4.19
N LEU A 634 -3.86 30.41 -2.87
CA LEU A 634 -5.09 30.03 -2.18
C LEU A 634 -5.90 31.23 -1.73
N ILE A 635 -7.19 31.03 -1.64
CA ILE A 635 -8.13 31.95 -0.99
C ILE A 635 -7.94 31.92 0.53
N VAL A 636 -8.15 33.05 1.19
CA VAL A 636 -8.28 33.07 2.64
C VAL A 636 -9.69 32.61 3.00
N GLY A 637 -9.78 31.46 3.62
CA GLY A 637 -11.04 30.86 4.03
C GLY A 637 -10.90 30.11 5.37
N TYR A 638 -11.97 30.16 6.16
CA TYR A 638 -12.06 29.50 7.45
C TYR A 638 -13.26 28.55 7.46
N ALA A 639 -13.22 27.55 8.34
CA ALA A 639 -14.40 26.75 8.63
C ALA A 639 -15.42 27.61 9.36
N PRO A 640 -16.70 27.58 8.96
CA PRO A 640 -17.74 28.30 9.69
C PRO A 640 -17.93 27.68 11.08
N VAL A 641 -18.58 28.42 11.97
CA VAL A 641 -18.92 27.96 13.33
C VAL A 641 -20.43 27.85 13.44
N MET A 642 -20.91 26.57 13.53
CA MET A 642 -22.34 26.30 13.72
C MET A 642 -22.81 26.81 15.07
N GLN A 643 -24.00 27.38 15.12
CA GLN A 643 -24.64 27.84 16.33
C GLN A 643 -25.71 26.85 16.77
N PRO A 644 -25.95 26.68 18.09
CA PRO A 644 -27.10 25.94 18.58
C PRO A 644 -28.41 26.47 18.02
N ALA A 645 -29.31 25.59 17.62
CA ALA A 645 -30.59 26.01 17.09
C ALA A 645 -31.38 26.84 18.13
N ASN A 646 -31.83 27.98 17.68
CA ASN A 646 -32.61 28.86 18.55
C ASN A 646 -34.02 28.27 18.74
N GLU A 647 -34.42 28.05 20.01
CA GLU A 647 -35.71 27.43 20.38
C GLU A 647 -36.93 28.08 19.71
N GLN A 648 -36.89 29.38 19.44
CA GLN A 648 -37.97 30.09 18.75
C GLN A 648 -38.15 29.65 17.28
N TYR A 649 -37.16 29.04 16.64
CA TYR A 649 -37.21 28.54 15.26
C TYR A 649 -37.33 27.02 15.20
N ILE A 650 -37.70 26.37 16.31
CA ILE A 650 -37.89 24.91 16.38
C ILE A 650 -39.40 24.63 16.48
N ASN A 651 -39.90 23.73 15.66
CA ASN A 651 -41.24 23.12 15.85
C ASN A 651 -41.17 21.61 15.63
N LEU A 652 -42.33 20.94 15.53
CA LEU A 652 -42.41 19.47 15.37
C LEU A 652 -41.72 18.91 14.12
N THR A 653 -41.56 19.70 13.05
CA THR A 653 -41.10 19.18 11.76
C THR A 653 -40.01 20.04 11.08
N GLN A 654 -39.51 21.08 11.77
CA GLN A 654 -38.46 21.97 11.22
C GLN A 654 -37.65 22.65 12.31
N PHE A 655 -36.47 23.10 11.94
CA PHE A 655 -35.65 24.01 12.73
C PHE A 655 -34.83 24.92 11.80
N ARG A 656 -34.33 26.05 12.32
CA ARG A 656 -33.37 26.90 11.62
C ARG A 656 -31.96 26.62 12.12
N ALA A 657 -31.06 26.31 11.21
CA ALA A 657 -29.63 26.21 11.44
C ALA A 657 -28.98 27.57 11.14
N ASP A 658 -28.24 28.15 12.09
CA ASP A 658 -27.52 29.41 11.99
C ASP A 658 -26.01 29.14 12.16
N TRP A 659 -25.17 29.94 11.48
CA TRP A 659 -23.71 29.86 11.66
C TRP A 659 -23.05 31.23 11.48
N THR A 660 -21.84 31.33 12.01
CA THR A 660 -20.93 32.46 11.78
C THR A 660 -19.78 32.01 10.91
N ASP A 661 -19.27 32.90 10.07
CA ASP A 661 -18.12 32.66 9.22
C ASP A 661 -17.23 33.92 9.21
N GLU A 662 -15.96 33.75 9.56
CA GLU A 662 -14.96 34.83 9.56
C GLU A 662 -14.31 35.00 8.17
N THR A 663 -14.62 34.13 7.22
CA THR A 663 -14.17 34.24 5.83
C THR A 663 -14.74 35.53 5.22
N PRO A 664 -13.92 36.36 4.52
CA PRO A 664 -14.42 37.51 3.81
C PRO A 664 -15.55 37.13 2.82
N ASP A 665 -16.65 37.90 2.84
CA ASP A 665 -17.86 37.57 2.07
C ASP A 665 -17.58 37.39 0.56
N GLU A 666 -16.63 38.16 0.00
CA GLU A 666 -16.21 38.05 -1.39
C GLU A 666 -15.52 36.71 -1.73
N ASN A 667 -15.07 35.98 -0.71
CA ASN A 667 -14.39 34.70 -0.84
C ASN A 667 -15.34 33.51 -0.73
N VAL A 668 -16.57 33.71 -0.21
CA VAL A 668 -17.58 32.66 -0.04
C VAL A 668 -18.53 32.67 -1.24
N ALA A 669 -18.62 31.55 -1.94
CA ALA A 669 -19.60 31.38 -3.01
C ALA A 669 -20.93 30.86 -2.48
N SER A 670 -20.89 29.91 -1.55
CA SER A 670 -22.08 29.32 -0.91
C SER A 670 -21.67 28.47 0.29
N TYR A 671 -22.68 27.93 0.98
CA TYR A 671 -22.49 26.96 2.05
C TYR A 671 -23.12 25.62 1.71
N THR A 672 -22.60 24.57 2.35
CA THR A 672 -23.17 23.22 2.31
C THR A 672 -23.50 22.78 3.72
N LEU A 673 -24.79 22.52 4.00
CA LEU A 673 -25.31 22.07 5.28
C LEU A 673 -25.60 20.57 5.23
N GLU A 674 -25.05 19.81 6.18
CA GLU A 674 -25.37 18.42 6.42
C GLU A 674 -26.31 18.31 7.61
N VAL A 675 -27.42 17.59 7.45
CA VAL A 675 -28.39 17.27 8.50
C VAL A 675 -28.67 15.79 8.45
N LYS A 676 -28.57 15.11 9.59
CA LYS A 676 -28.92 13.70 9.72
C LYS A 676 -29.61 13.41 11.04
N THR A 677 -30.44 12.39 11.10
CA THR A 677 -30.99 11.88 12.35
C THR A 677 -29.83 11.47 13.25
N LYS A 678 -29.85 11.83 14.52
CA LYS A 678 -28.81 11.42 15.48
C LYS A 678 -28.82 9.89 15.62
N PRO A 679 -27.74 9.18 15.32
CA PRO A 679 -27.68 7.74 15.53
C PRO A 679 -27.72 7.43 17.03
N THR A 680 -28.42 6.39 17.42
CA THR A 680 -28.46 5.94 18.81
C THR A 680 -27.12 5.34 19.27
N VAL A 681 -26.34 4.84 18.33
CA VAL A 681 -24.98 4.30 18.53
C VAL A 681 -24.14 4.61 17.31
N GLU A 682 -22.94 5.10 17.51
CA GLU A 682 -21.96 5.42 16.45
C GLU A 682 -20.61 4.76 16.74
N LEU A 683 -20.02 4.08 15.75
CA LEU A 683 -18.67 3.54 15.87
C LEU A 683 -17.66 4.69 15.82
N ILE A 684 -16.83 4.82 16.88
CA ILE A 684 -15.79 5.85 16.99
C ILE A 684 -14.44 5.32 16.55
N GLU A 685 -13.99 4.18 17.08
CA GLU A 685 -12.68 3.61 16.76
C GLU A 685 -12.63 2.10 16.96
N ILE A 686 -11.79 1.44 16.15
CA ILE A 686 -11.38 0.05 16.35
C ILE A 686 -9.85 0.02 16.46
N ALA A 687 -9.32 -0.27 17.63
CA ALA A 687 -7.90 -0.52 17.85
C ALA A 687 -7.65 -2.02 17.92
N ASP A 688 -7.03 -2.57 16.89
CA ASP A 688 -6.73 -4.00 16.76
C ASP A 688 -5.23 -4.25 17.05
N PHE A 689 -4.95 -5.03 18.08
CA PHE A 689 -3.60 -5.38 18.52
C PHE A 689 -3.20 -6.79 18.07
N SER A 690 -3.94 -7.40 17.14
CA SER A 690 -3.67 -8.75 16.64
C SER A 690 -2.39 -8.86 15.80
N THR A 691 -1.81 -7.72 15.43
CA THR A 691 -0.60 -7.62 14.61
C THR A 691 0.59 -7.00 15.33
N VAL A 692 0.45 -6.64 16.62
CA VAL A 692 1.57 -6.06 17.37
C VAL A 692 2.70 -7.08 17.53
N PRO A 693 3.97 -6.68 17.33
CA PRO A 693 5.10 -7.58 17.49
C PRO A 693 5.30 -7.97 18.96
N ASP A 694 5.86 -9.17 19.21
CA ASP A 694 6.20 -9.60 20.55
C ASP A 694 7.33 -8.73 21.13
N ALA A 695 7.11 -8.18 22.33
CA ALA A 695 8.13 -7.47 23.10
C ALA A 695 8.76 -8.41 24.13
N LEU A 696 9.92 -8.95 23.81
CA LEU A 696 10.67 -9.87 24.68
C LEU A 696 11.96 -9.23 25.19
N THR A 697 12.37 -9.59 26.41
CA THR A 697 13.68 -9.21 26.96
C THR A 697 14.82 -9.75 26.08
N GLU A 698 16.01 -9.11 26.10
CA GLU A 698 17.17 -9.47 25.26
C GLU A 698 17.56 -10.97 25.35
N ASP A 699 17.26 -11.64 26.47
CA ASP A 699 17.49 -13.07 26.65
C ASP A 699 16.33 -13.96 26.17
N GLY A 700 15.25 -13.35 25.68
CA GLY A 700 14.04 -14.04 25.20
C GLY A 700 13.29 -14.84 26.29
N GLN A 701 13.58 -14.61 27.59
CA GLN A 701 12.99 -15.36 28.70
C GLN A 701 11.82 -14.65 29.40
N GLY A 702 11.55 -13.39 29.06
CA GLY A 702 10.51 -12.59 29.68
C GLY A 702 9.91 -11.56 28.72
N LEU A 703 8.79 -10.96 29.12
CA LEU A 703 8.19 -9.83 28.41
C LEU A 703 8.94 -8.54 28.76
N GLU A 704 9.23 -7.73 27.77
CA GLU A 704 9.77 -6.39 27.96
C GLU A 704 8.66 -5.43 28.40
N ASP A 705 8.98 -4.49 29.30
CA ASP A 705 8.06 -3.40 29.65
C ASP A 705 8.19 -2.26 28.65
N ILE A 706 7.22 -2.17 27.76
CA ILE A 706 7.14 -1.14 26.69
C ILE A 706 6.35 0.11 27.12
N SER A 707 5.91 0.23 28.37
CA SER A 707 5.10 1.36 28.84
C SER A 707 5.79 2.72 28.71
N GLY A 708 7.11 2.74 28.61
CA GLY A 708 7.91 3.95 28.33
C GLY A 708 8.16 4.25 26.85
N ASN A 709 7.87 3.29 25.94
CA ASN A 709 8.07 3.42 24.48
C ASN A 709 6.99 2.64 23.70
N TYR A 710 5.73 3.00 23.90
CA TYR A 710 4.57 2.29 23.35
C TYR A 710 4.17 2.74 21.94
N GLY A 711 4.88 3.70 21.32
CA GLY A 711 4.49 4.29 20.03
C GLY A 711 4.40 3.30 18.87
N ASP A 712 5.15 2.18 18.94
CA ASP A 712 5.11 1.12 17.91
C ASP A 712 4.01 0.05 18.20
N TYR A 713 3.29 0.18 19.31
CA TYR A 713 2.35 -0.83 19.83
C TYR A 713 0.93 -0.31 20.01
N LEU A 714 0.76 1.00 20.13
CA LEU A 714 -0.53 1.66 20.32
C LEU A 714 -0.83 2.60 19.15
N PRO A 715 -2.10 2.77 18.77
CA PRO A 715 -2.50 3.77 17.78
C PRO A 715 -2.12 5.20 18.21
N ASP A 716 -2.06 6.10 17.23
CA ASP A 716 -1.76 7.52 17.49
C ASP A 716 -2.74 8.13 18.50
N GLY A 717 -2.19 8.90 19.43
CA GLY A 717 -2.97 9.54 20.49
C GLY A 717 -3.31 8.65 21.70
N TRP A 718 -3.10 7.33 21.61
CA TRP A 718 -3.23 6.44 22.77
C TRP A 718 -2.06 6.60 23.73
N SER A 719 -2.27 6.21 24.97
CA SER A 719 -1.23 6.25 25.99
C SER A 719 -1.29 5.00 26.88
N ALA A 720 -0.14 4.67 27.48
CA ALA A 720 -0.03 3.60 28.47
C ALA A 720 0.65 4.10 29.74
N THR A 721 0.33 3.48 30.87
CA THR A 721 1.01 3.73 32.15
C THR A 721 1.24 2.41 32.85
N SER A 722 2.29 2.36 33.69
CA SER A 722 2.74 1.13 34.35
C SER A 722 3.14 0.05 33.35
N TYR A 723 3.24 -1.19 33.75
CA TYR A 723 3.77 -2.26 32.92
C TYR A 723 2.83 -2.61 31.75
N LEU A 724 3.31 -2.43 30.54
CA LEU A 724 2.74 -2.90 29.27
C LEU A 724 3.74 -3.81 28.58
N GLY A 725 3.31 -4.95 28.09
CA GLY A 725 4.06 -5.85 27.21
C GLY A 725 3.25 -6.16 25.96
N ALA A 726 3.85 -6.85 25.00
CA ALA A 726 3.17 -7.40 23.82
C ALA A 726 3.62 -8.84 23.59
N TYR A 727 2.67 -9.76 23.39
CA TYR A 727 2.95 -11.17 23.14
C TYR A 727 1.74 -11.90 22.59
N ASP A 728 1.97 -12.84 21.67
CA ASP A 728 0.94 -13.70 21.07
C ASP A 728 -0.21 -12.89 20.47
N ASN A 729 0.13 -11.90 19.66
CA ASN A 729 -0.81 -11.03 18.96
C ASN A 729 -1.78 -10.31 19.91
N ALA A 730 -1.29 -9.82 21.04
CA ALA A 730 -2.06 -9.06 22.00
C ALA A 730 -1.17 -8.18 22.88
N LEU A 731 -1.72 -7.10 23.40
CA LEU A 731 -1.11 -6.32 24.47
C LEU A 731 -1.26 -7.06 25.81
N ILE A 732 -0.21 -7.08 26.60
CA ILE A 732 -0.20 -7.70 27.93
C ILE A 732 -0.12 -6.62 29.00
N LEU A 733 -1.21 -6.42 29.71
CA LEU A 733 -1.30 -5.51 30.86
C LEU A 733 -0.96 -6.29 32.14
N ALA A 734 0.10 -5.90 32.84
CA ALA A 734 0.40 -6.42 34.17
C ALA A 734 -0.48 -5.75 35.22
N TYR A 735 -0.33 -6.18 36.47
CA TYR A 735 -1.02 -5.55 37.60
C TYR A 735 -0.81 -4.03 37.60
N ASP A 736 -1.91 -3.29 37.60
CA ASP A 736 -1.99 -1.82 37.52
C ASP A 736 -1.57 -1.21 36.16
N GLY A 737 -1.25 -2.03 35.15
CA GLY A 737 -1.00 -1.56 33.79
C GLY A 737 -2.29 -1.01 33.14
N THR A 738 -2.17 0.13 32.44
CA THR A 738 -3.30 0.77 31.76
C THR A 738 -2.98 1.07 30.31
N ILE A 739 -4.02 0.99 29.46
CA ILE A 739 -4.06 1.64 28.14
C ILE A 739 -5.24 2.60 28.13
N LYS A 740 -5.05 3.75 27.52
CA LYS A 740 -6.05 4.82 27.44
C LYS A 740 -6.14 5.32 26.01
N THR A 741 -7.37 5.44 25.50
CA THR A 741 -7.67 6.06 24.21
C THR A 741 -7.34 7.56 24.22
N PRO A 742 -7.23 8.24 23.06
CA PRO A 742 -7.37 9.68 23.03
C PRO A 742 -8.73 10.12 23.59
N ASN A 743 -8.88 11.41 23.88
CA ASN A 743 -10.20 11.97 24.12
C ASN A 743 -10.98 11.99 22.81
N TYR A 744 -12.23 11.52 22.84
CA TYR A 744 -13.18 11.59 21.74
C TYR A 744 -14.29 12.58 22.07
N ASP A 745 -14.85 13.16 21.03
CA ASP A 745 -16.05 13.99 21.13
C ASP A 745 -17.30 13.09 21.20
N PHE A 746 -17.90 13.00 22.39
CA PHE A 746 -19.16 12.29 22.63
C PHE A 746 -20.36 13.26 22.71
N THR A 747 -20.23 14.47 22.18
CA THR A 747 -21.32 15.45 22.22
C THR A 747 -22.62 14.84 21.67
N GLY A 748 -23.65 14.91 22.50
CA GLY A 748 -24.95 14.34 22.16
C GLY A 748 -25.15 12.86 22.55
N TYR A 749 -24.16 12.25 23.20
CA TYR A 749 -24.27 10.92 23.81
C TYR A 749 -23.99 10.99 25.31
N ASP A 750 -24.83 10.35 26.11
CA ASP A 750 -24.66 10.24 27.57
C ASP A 750 -23.97 8.92 27.96
N LYS A 751 -23.77 8.03 26.98
CA LYS A 751 -23.16 6.73 27.15
C LYS A 751 -22.06 6.49 26.10
N VAL A 752 -21.05 5.75 26.52
CA VAL A 752 -20.07 5.13 25.63
C VAL A 752 -20.10 3.61 25.83
N THR A 753 -20.04 2.86 24.74
CA THR A 753 -19.84 1.42 24.80
C THR A 753 -18.41 1.08 24.41
N VAL A 754 -17.70 0.40 25.30
CA VAL A 754 -16.35 -0.11 25.04
C VAL A 754 -16.42 -1.64 24.93
N VAL A 755 -16.08 -2.18 23.78
CA VAL A 755 -15.96 -3.63 23.57
C VAL A 755 -14.48 -3.99 23.68
N VAL A 756 -14.14 -4.77 24.72
CA VAL A 756 -12.76 -5.20 24.97
C VAL A 756 -12.66 -6.69 24.65
N LYS A 757 -11.89 -7.03 23.63
CA LYS A 757 -11.54 -8.42 23.32
C LYS A 757 -10.34 -8.83 24.15
N ALA A 758 -10.57 -9.59 25.22
CA ALA A 758 -9.56 -9.85 26.24
C ALA A 758 -9.65 -11.27 26.81
N ALA A 759 -8.55 -11.70 27.45
CA ALA A 759 -8.44 -12.96 28.20
C ALA A 759 -7.52 -12.81 29.41
N ALA A 760 -7.68 -13.70 30.40
CA ALA A 760 -6.72 -13.86 31.49
C ALA A 760 -5.46 -14.59 30.97
N TYR A 761 -4.26 -13.99 31.09
CA TYR A 761 -3.04 -14.48 30.44
C TYR A 761 -2.46 -15.75 31.09
N TYR A 762 -2.34 -15.83 32.41
CA TYR A 762 -1.75 -17.00 33.08
C TYR A 762 -2.68 -17.72 34.08
N TYR A 763 -3.63 -17.02 34.66
CA TYR A 763 -4.47 -17.53 35.74
C TYR A 763 -5.93 -17.33 35.42
N ASN A 764 -6.79 -18.30 35.76
CA ASN A 764 -8.23 -18.08 35.78
C ASN A 764 -8.55 -16.91 36.74
N ASN A 765 -9.38 -15.96 36.31
CA ASN A 765 -9.88 -14.81 37.06
C ASN A 765 -8.94 -13.59 37.14
N SER A 766 -8.36 -13.15 36.04
CA SER A 766 -7.87 -11.77 35.89
C SER A 766 -9.06 -10.81 35.93
N THR A 767 -8.91 -9.67 36.55
CA THR A 767 -9.92 -8.62 36.60
C THR A 767 -9.38 -7.36 35.96
N ILE A 768 -10.14 -6.76 35.06
CA ILE A 768 -9.87 -5.44 34.49
C ILE A 768 -10.94 -4.46 34.91
N SER A 769 -10.58 -3.17 35.00
CA SER A 769 -11.53 -2.06 35.09
C SER A 769 -11.54 -1.32 33.75
N VAL A 770 -12.73 -1.09 33.19
CA VAL A 770 -12.94 -0.19 32.06
C VAL A 770 -13.64 1.04 32.58
N TYR A 771 -13.12 2.23 32.34
CA TYR A 771 -13.66 3.46 32.89
C TYR A 771 -13.48 4.67 31.98
N THR A 772 -14.37 5.64 32.16
CA THR A 772 -14.35 6.99 31.64
C THR A 772 -13.94 7.99 32.72
N SER A 773 -14.04 9.28 32.47
CA SER A 773 -13.81 10.31 33.50
C SER A 773 -14.85 10.30 34.63
N ILE A 774 -16.05 9.76 34.37
CA ILE A 774 -17.21 9.83 35.30
C ILE A 774 -17.82 8.47 35.70
N ASP A 775 -17.48 7.37 35.02
CA ASP A 775 -18.03 6.04 35.32
C ASP A 775 -16.99 4.91 35.17
N SER A 776 -17.20 3.80 35.81
CA SER A 776 -16.30 2.65 35.77
C SER A 776 -17.01 1.30 35.99
N LYS A 777 -16.48 0.25 35.33
CA LYS A 777 -16.99 -1.10 35.46
C LYS A 777 -15.86 -2.14 35.49
N ASP A 778 -15.90 -3.00 36.51
CA ASP A 778 -14.94 -4.09 36.66
C ASP A 778 -15.47 -5.38 36.01
N LEU A 779 -14.58 -6.09 35.31
CA LEU A 779 -14.86 -7.33 34.60
C LEU A 779 -13.91 -8.42 35.05
N THR A 780 -14.44 -9.62 35.26
CA THR A 780 -13.63 -10.82 35.48
C THR A 780 -13.48 -11.55 34.15
N LEU A 781 -12.25 -11.76 33.72
CA LEU A 781 -11.90 -12.40 32.47
C LEU A 781 -11.72 -13.89 32.65
N ASN A 782 -12.07 -14.65 31.62
CA ASN A 782 -11.74 -16.08 31.51
C ASN A 782 -10.43 -16.28 30.69
N GLN A 783 -9.99 -17.52 30.52
CA GLN A 783 -8.78 -17.83 29.75
C GLN A 783 -8.98 -17.80 28.22
N ASN A 784 -10.22 -17.80 27.75
CA ASN A 784 -10.52 -17.73 26.34
C ASN A 784 -10.66 -16.27 25.93
N MET A 785 -10.07 -15.90 24.79
CA MET A 785 -10.25 -14.58 24.20
C MET A 785 -11.74 -14.36 23.90
N THR A 786 -12.33 -13.36 24.52
CA THR A 786 -13.79 -13.12 24.52
C THR A 786 -14.05 -11.63 24.45
N ASP A 787 -15.11 -11.23 23.75
CA ASP A 787 -15.57 -9.85 23.68
C ASP A 787 -16.40 -9.53 24.94
N TYR A 788 -15.96 -8.51 25.68
CA TYR A 788 -16.65 -7.96 26.85
C TYR A 788 -17.22 -6.61 26.49
N ILE A 789 -18.55 -6.50 26.51
CA ILE A 789 -19.28 -5.27 26.20
C ILE A 789 -19.50 -4.49 27.50
N VAL A 790 -18.99 -3.27 27.56
CA VAL A 790 -19.08 -2.38 28.71
C VAL A 790 -19.72 -1.07 28.28
N VAL A 791 -20.88 -0.75 28.91
CA VAL A 791 -21.56 0.53 28.71
C VAL A 791 -21.30 1.40 29.93
N LEU A 792 -20.80 2.60 29.72
CA LEU A 792 -20.42 3.56 30.74
C LEU A 792 -21.06 4.94 30.47
N ASP A 793 -21.26 5.73 31.52
CA ASP A 793 -21.55 7.15 31.37
C ASP A 793 -20.29 7.88 30.85
N CYS A 794 -20.45 8.86 29.98
CA CYS A 794 -19.34 9.65 29.43
C CYS A 794 -19.61 11.16 29.49
N ALA A 795 -18.55 11.95 29.56
CA ALA A 795 -18.60 13.38 29.32
C ALA A 795 -18.51 13.68 27.82
N ASN A 796 -18.87 14.90 27.39
CA ASN A 796 -18.81 15.29 25.98
C ASN A 796 -17.40 15.15 25.35
N ASP A 797 -16.35 15.40 26.14
CA ASP A 797 -14.95 15.18 25.76
C ASP A 797 -14.36 14.20 26.77
N ASP A 798 -14.25 12.94 26.39
CA ASP A 798 -13.86 11.87 27.31
C ASP A 798 -13.01 10.78 26.61
N ALA A 799 -12.36 9.96 27.40
CA ALA A 799 -11.55 8.85 26.94
C ALA A 799 -11.92 7.55 27.68
N ALA A 800 -11.82 6.43 27.02
CA ALA A 800 -11.93 5.13 27.65
C ALA A 800 -10.54 4.66 28.14
N THR A 801 -10.50 4.13 29.36
CA THR A 801 -9.29 3.54 29.94
C THR A 801 -9.53 2.10 30.35
N ILE A 802 -8.64 1.20 30.00
CA ILE A 802 -8.62 -0.18 30.43
C ILE A 802 -7.43 -0.39 31.37
N ARG A 803 -7.69 -0.86 32.59
CA ARG A 803 -6.69 -1.09 33.63
C ARG A 803 -6.76 -2.53 34.14
N SER A 804 -5.63 -3.19 34.20
CA SER A 804 -5.55 -4.51 34.85
C SER A 804 -5.52 -4.34 36.37
N LEU A 805 -6.46 -4.95 37.07
CA LEU A 805 -6.57 -4.88 38.53
C LEU A 805 -5.89 -6.04 39.24
N THR A 806 -5.81 -7.21 38.58
CA THR A 806 -5.22 -8.45 39.11
C THR A 806 -4.54 -9.24 38.02
N ASN A 807 -3.34 -9.73 38.25
CA ASN A 807 -2.60 -10.59 37.35
C ASN A 807 -2.34 -9.98 35.92
N TYR A 808 -1.87 -10.78 35.01
CA TYR A 808 -1.66 -10.39 33.63
C TYR A 808 -2.92 -10.58 32.79
N THR A 809 -3.22 -9.59 32.00
CA THR A 809 -4.38 -9.55 31.09
C THR A 809 -3.93 -9.40 29.65
N SER A 810 -4.39 -10.24 28.76
CA SER A 810 -4.19 -10.14 27.31
C SER A 810 -5.35 -9.35 26.68
N VAL A 811 -5.05 -8.29 25.94
CA VAL A 811 -6.03 -7.45 25.23
C VAL A 811 -5.67 -7.47 23.75
N ARG A 812 -6.57 -7.99 22.91
CA ARG A 812 -6.36 -8.13 21.47
C ARG A 812 -7.02 -7.03 20.66
N GLN A 813 -8.13 -6.49 21.11
CA GLN A 813 -8.87 -5.44 20.41
C GLN A 813 -9.65 -4.60 21.40
N VAL A 814 -9.75 -3.31 21.09
CA VAL A 814 -10.66 -2.38 21.79
C VAL A 814 -11.47 -1.65 20.73
N THR A 815 -12.81 -1.71 20.85
CA THR A 815 -13.72 -0.97 19.98
C THR A 815 -14.55 -0.01 20.82
N VAL A 816 -14.61 1.24 20.40
CA VAL A 816 -15.33 2.32 21.10
C VAL A 816 -16.52 2.77 20.26
N TYR A 817 -17.70 2.76 20.88
CA TYR A 817 -18.92 3.32 20.30
C TYR A 817 -19.45 4.45 21.18
N ALA A 818 -19.87 5.55 20.57
CA ALA A 818 -20.76 6.50 21.25
C ALA A 818 -22.16 5.92 21.34
N GLY A 819 -22.78 6.01 22.49
CA GLY A 819 -24.11 5.43 22.77
C GLY A 819 -24.09 4.05 23.42
N ASP A 820 -25.27 3.52 23.73
CA ASP A 820 -25.48 2.21 24.37
C ASP A 820 -25.75 1.12 23.32
N LEU A 821 -24.73 0.36 22.95
CA LEU A 821 -24.82 -0.73 21.97
C LEU A 821 -25.80 -1.83 22.41
N THR A 822 -26.13 -1.96 23.69
CA THR A 822 -27.04 -3.00 24.19
C THR A 822 -28.49 -2.67 23.89
N THR A 823 -28.82 -1.43 23.54
CA THR A 823 -30.17 -0.97 23.18
C THR A 823 -30.49 -1.19 21.71
N VAL A 824 -29.50 -1.48 20.87
CA VAL A 824 -29.68 -1.70 19.45
C VAL A 824 -30.22 -3.10 19.21
N THR A 825 -31.47 -3.20 18.76
CA THR A 825 -32.07 -4.48 18.29
C THR A 825 -31.33 -4.89 17.00
N ARG A 826 -30.69 -6.05 16.99
CA ARG A 826 -30.03 -6.62 15.80
C ARG A 826 -30.96 -6.61 14.60
N GLY A 827 -30.67 -5.80 13.58
CA GLY A 827 -31.41 -5.78 12.33
C GLY A 827 -31.35 -4.49 11.51
N VAL A 828 -30.55 -3.51 11.88
CA VAL A 828 -30.36 -2.29 11.06
C VAL A 828 -29.09 -2.46 10.23
N ASN A 829 -29.25 -2.61 8.91
CA ASN A 829 -28.16 -2.48 7.94
C ASN A 829 -27.66 -1.04 7.96
N GLU A 830 -26.38 -0.83 7.75
CA GLU A 830 -25.69 0.47 7.76
C GLU A 830 -26.23 1.53 6.77
N GLU A 831 -27.28 1.26 5.98
CA GLU A 831 -27.84 2.15 4.94
C GLU A 831 -29.32 2.53 5.12
N GLY A 832 -29.98 2.23 6.21
CA GLY A 832 -31.43 2.45 6.19
C GLY A 832 -32.05 2.89 7.48
N ASP A 833 -32.02 4.13 7.89
CA ASP A 833 -33.09 4.89 8.57
C ASP A 833 -32.66 6.29 9.07
N ALA A 834 -31.44 6.74 8.77
CA ALA A 834 -31.10 8.14 9.06
C ALA A 834 -31.63 9.04 7.96
N THR A 835 -32.43 10.05 8.29
CA THR A 835 -32.71 11.14 7.37
C THR A 835 -31.40 11.88 7.11
N TYR A 836 -30.71 11.53 6.04
CA TYR A 836 -29.51 12.22 5.60
C TYR A 836 -29.86 13.24 4.54
N ARG A 837 -29.54 14.52 4.76
CA ARG A 837 -29.71 15.58 3.80
C ARG A 837 -28.43 16.36 3.65
N LEU A 838 -27.98 16.50 2.43
CA LEU A 838 -26.92 17.41 2.05
C LEU A 838 -27.52 18.55 1.24
N ILE A 839 -27.54 19.75 1.80
CA ILE A 839 -28.16 20.94 1.22
C ILE A 839 -27.04 21.87 0.75
N THR A 840 -26.96 22.09 -0.56
CA THR A 840 -25.87 22.84 -1.19
C THR A 840 -26.38 24.16 -1.79
N GLY A 841 -25.47 25.11 -2.02
CA GLY A 841 -25.79 26.37 -2.70
C GLY A 841 -26.51 27.38 -1.81
N ILE A 842 -26.36 27.26 -0.47
CA ILE A 842 -26.93 28.25 0.47
C ILE A 842 -26.05 29.48 0.41
N THR A 843 -26.69 30.65 0.25
CA THR A 843 -25.98 31.94 0.16
C THR A 843 -26.06 32.76 1.45
N ASP A 844 -26.98 32.44 2.31
CA ASP A 844 -27.17 33.09 3.61
C ASP A 844 -26.43 32.32 4.71
N ARG A 845 -26.14 32.91 5.85
CA ARG A 845 -25.51 32.29 7.02
C ARG A 845 -26.53 31.57 7.91
N PHE A 846 -27.64 31.16 7.34
CA PHE A 846 -28.66 30.33 7.98
C PHE A 846 -29.43 29.50 6.93
N TYR A 847 -30.12 28.46 7.39
CA TYR A 847 -31.04 27.68 6.56
C TYR A 847 -32.12 27.03 7.41
N THR A 848 -33.39 27.14 6.96
CA THR A 848 -34.48 26.42 7.64
C THR A 848 -34.67 25.04 7.05
N VAL A 849 -34.38 24.02 7.85
CA VAL A 849 -34.54 22.61 7.51
C VAL A 849 -36.00 22.23 7.81
N LYS A 850 -36.74 21.79 6.79
CA LYS A 850 -38.18 21.48 6.85
C LYS A 850 -38.43 20.00 6.57
N ASP A 851 -39.68 19.56 6.79
CA ASP A 851 -40.19 18.21 6.48
C ASP A 851 -39.40 17.11 7.20
N LEU A 852 -39.09 17.34 8.47
CA LEU A 852 -38.43 16.40 9.36
C LEU A 852 -39.49 15.56 10.10
N GLU A 853 -39.06 14.40 10.67
CA GLU A 853 -39.96 13.60 11.52
C GLU A 853 -40.24 14.31 12.83
N ALA A 854 -41.50 14.29 13.26
CA ALA A 854 -41.93 14.95 14.49
C ALA A 854 -41.22 14.36 15.72
N GLU A 855 -40.80 15.21 16.65
CA GLU A 855 -40.09 14.88 17.88
C GLU A 855 -38.72 14.18 17.66
N GLY A 856 -38.20 14.19 16.43
CA GLY A 856 -36.89 13.62 16.08
C GLY A 856 -35.72 14.47 16.65
N THR A 857 -34.61 13.80 16.93
CA THR A 857 -33.34 14.46 17.27
C THR A 857 -32.39 14.41 16.07
N TYR A 858 -31.86 15.55 15.70
CA TYR A 858 -30.98 15.72 14.52
C TYR A 858 -29.66 16.33 14.92
N ILE A 859 -28.61 15.94 14.24
CA ILE A 859 -27.29 16.59 14.28
C ILE A 859 -27.03 17.26 12.95
N TYR A 860 -26.37 18.42 12.99
CA TYR A 860 -26.14 19.22 11.79
C TYR A 860 -24.82 19.98 11.87
N LYS A 861 -24.20 20.23 10.72
CA LYS A 861 -22.93 20.93 10.53
C LYS A 861 -22.89 21.57 9.15
N VAL A 862 -22.04 22.58 8.98
CA VAL A 862 -21.94 23.35 7.75
C VAL A 862 -20.49 23.48 7.31
N LYS A 863 -20.24 23.67 6.02
CA LYS A 863 -18.96 24.07 5.46
C LYS A 863 -19.14 25.17 4.42
N SER A 864 -18.14 26.02 4.26
CA SER A 864 -18.09 27.02 3.21
C SER A 864 -17.62 26.42 1.91
N VAL A 865 -18.21 26.87 0.79
CA VAL A 865 -17.72 26.65 -0.57
C VAL A 865 -17.16 27.96 -1.05
N PHE A 866 -15.87 28.01 -1.34
CA PHE A 866 -15.19 29.24 -1.70
C PHE A 866 -15.37 29.60 -3.18
N ALA A 867 -15.05 30.84 -3.54
CA ALA A 867 -15.22 31.36 -4.89
C ALA A 867 -14.40 30.63 -5.96
N ASP A 868 -13.33 29.91 -5.57
CA ASP A 868 -12.51 29.05 -6.44
C ASP A 868 -13.06 27.62 -6.59
N GLY A 869 -14.13 27.29 -5.86
CA GLY A 869 -14.74 25.96 -5.84
C GLY A 869 -14.13 24.99 -4.82
N THR A 870 -13.12 25.41 -4.06
CA THR A 870 -12.62 24.63 -2.92
C THR A 870 -13.56 24.79 -1.73
N GLU A 871 -13.41 23.92 -0.72
CA GLU A 871 -14.31 23.89 0.44
C GLU A 871 -13.49 24.01 1.73
N SER A 872 -14.11 24.57 2.76
CA SER A 872 -13.54 24.57 4.12
C SER A 872 -13.65 23.18 4.77
N ASP A 873 -12.98 23.00 5.88
CA ASP A 873 -13.34 21.95 6.84
C ASP A 873 -14.78 22.15 7.33
N TRP A 874 -15.39 21.09 7.86
CA TRP A 874 -16.70 21.17 8.49
C TRP A 874 -16.62 21.99 9.79
N SER A 875 -17.71 22.69 10.10
CA SER A 875 -17.92 23.32 11.40
C SER A 875 -17.96 22.31 12.56
N ASN A 876 -18.02 22.78 13.80
CA ASN A 876 -18.53 21.99 14.91
C ASN A 876 -19.90 21.40 14.57
N VAL A 877 -20.24 20.29 15.22
CA VAL A 877 -21.55 19.63 15.12
C VAL A 877 -22.45 20.21 16.19
N GLU A 878 -23.66 20.55 15.84
CA GLU A 878 -24.73 20.93 16.78
C GLU A 878 -25.86 19.92 16.73
N GLU A 879 -26.65 19.90 17.82
CA GLU A 879 -27.80 19.00 17.98
C GLU A 879 -29.09 19.79 18.19
N VAL A 880 -30.17 19.26 17.66
CA VAL A 880 -31.51 19.81 17.86
C VAL A 880 -32.53 18.68 18.06
N THR A 881 -33.34 18.76 19.09
CA THR A 881 -34.52 17.92 19.26
C THR A 881 -35.76 18.74 18.93
N LEU A 882 -36.58 18.22 18.01
CA LEU A 882 -37.82 18.88 17.62
C LEU A 882 -38.90 18.68 18.68
N PHE A 883 -39.61 19.74 19.02
CA PHE A 883 -40.69 19.69 20.02
C PHE A 883 -41.84 20.58 19.60
N GLU A 884 -43.02 20.32 20.12
CA GLU A 884 -44.16 21.19 19.97
C GLU A 884 -43.91 22.49 20.75
N ASN A 885 -43.59 23.55 20.02
CA ASN A 885 -43.49 24.85 20.59
C ASN A 885 -44.93 25.40 20.65
N GLY A 886 -45.42 25.74 21.84
CA GLY A 886 -46.83 26.11 22.05
C GLY A 886 -47.27 27.39 21.35
N HIS A 887 -46.42 27.99 20.54
CA HIS A 887 -46.72 29.01 19.54
C HIS A 887 -46.74 28.33 18.17
N GLY A 888 -47.94 28.11 17.60
CA GLY A 888 -48.05 27.63 16.21
C GLY A 888 -47.33 28.59 15.28
N PHE A 889 -46.23 28.08 14.68
CA PHE A 889 -45.41 28.84 13.73
C PHE A 889 -45.96 28.64 12.31
N ASP A 890 -46.91 29.41 11.89
CA ASP A 890 -47.06 29.68 10.47
C ASP A 890 -46.33 31.00 10.17
N LEU A 891 -45.17 30.92 9.50
CA LEU A 891 -44.39 32.06 9.06
C LEU A 891 -45.28 32.96 8.20
N GLY A 892 -45.42 34.20 8.63
CA GLY A 892 -46.32 35.12 8.00
C GLY A 892 -47.73 35.25 8.63
N ASP A 893 -48.07 34.39 9.62
CA ASP A 893 -49.27 34.54 10.49
C ASP A 893 -48.93 35.51 11.62
N VAL A 894 -48.93 36.78 11.29
CA VAL A 894 -48.40 37.86 12.15
C VAL A 894 -49.39 38.21 13.26
N ASP A 895 -50.67 38.04 13.00
CA ASP A 895 -51.75 38.36 13.96
C ASP A 895 -52.28 37.11 14.71
N HIS A 896 -51.72 35.92 14.41
CA HIS A 896 -52.02 34.64 15.07
C HIS A 896 -53.47 34.18 14.89
N ASP A 897 -54.11 34.49 13.78
CA ASP A 897 -55.47 34.03 13.55
C ASP A 897 -55.52 32.63 12.91
N GLY A 898 -54.38 32.07 12.54
CA GLY A 898 -54.16 30.74 11.95
C GLY A 898 -54.20 30.72 10.42
N ASP A 899 -54.38 31.85 9.76
CA ASP A 899 -54.43 31.97 8.33
C ASP A 899 -53.49 33.07 7.82
N VAL A 900 -52.44 32.72 7.08
CA VAL A 900 -51.54 33.72 6.45
C VAL A 900 -52.29 34.45 5.31
N ASN A 901 -52.61 35.71 5.52
CA ASN A 901 -53.45 36.48 4.63
C ASN A 901 -53.12 38.01 4.63
N ILE A 902 -53.95 38.85 4.05
CA ILE A 902 -53.68 40.27 3.97
C ILE A 902 -53.78 41.03 5.33
N ALA A 903 -54.44 40.40 6.33
CA ALA A 903 -54.49 40.97 7.66
C ALA A 903 -53.11 40.98 8.32
N ASP A 904 -52.30 39.92 8.07
CA ASP A 904 -50.94 39.80 8.56
C ASP A 904 -50.04 40.87 7.99
N VAL A 905 -50.16 41.19 6.72
CA VAL A 905 -49.42 42.31 6.11
C VAL A 905 -49.78 43.63 6.83
N THR A 906 -51.00 43.79 7.24
CA THR A 906 -51.45 44.96 7.99
C THR A 906 -50.92 44.98 9.41
N ALA A 907 -50.93 43.82 10.07
CA ALA A 907 -50.38 43.64 11.42
C ALA A 907 -48.86 43.90 11.44
N LEU A 908 -48.15 43.38 10.42
CA LEU A 908 -46.70 43.63 10.29
C LEU A 908 -46.36 45.08 10.05
N ILE A 909 -47.15 45.77 9.19
CA ILE A 909 -47.00 47.22 8.94
C ILE A 909 -47.29 48.00 10.21
N ASP A 910 -48.36 47.67 10.94
CA ASP A 910 -48.67 48.31 12.20
C ASP A 910 -47.59 48.13 13.27
N TYR A 911 -47.00 46.93 13.35
CA TYR A 911 -45.86 46.66 14.21
C TYR A 911 -44.68 47.58 13.87
N LEU A 912 -44.29 47.65 12.60
CA LEU A 912 -43.19 48.46 12.13
C LEU A 912 -43.42 49.98 12.33
N LEU A 913 -44.66 50.41 12.39
CA LEU A 913 -45.05 51.81 12.67
C LEU A 913 -45.12 52.09 14.19
N GLY A 914 -44.80 51.12 15.06
CA GLY A 914 -44.82 51.26 16.51
C GLY A 914 -46.18 51.07 17.15
N GLY A 915 -47.10 50.39 16.51
CA GLY A 915 -48.41 50.01 17.03
C GLY A 915 -48.25 48.95 18.15
N ALA A 916 -49.09 49.07 19.20
CA ALA A 916 -49.08 48.12 20.33
C ALA A 916 -50.14 47.02 20.09
N GLY A 917 -49.94 46.16 19.08
CA GLY A 917 -50.70 44.94 18.83
C GLY A 917 -50.05 43.68 19.46
N ASP A 918 -50.86 42.65 19.67
CA ASP A 918 -50.39 41.29 19.98
C ASP A 918 -49.79 40.71 18.71
N THR A 919 -48.58 41.10 18.37
CA THR A 919 -47.90 40.70 17.13
C THR A 919 -46.85 39.66 17.38
N CYS A 920 -46.91 38.55 16.70
CA CYS A 920 -45.87 37.56 16.68
C CYS A 920 -44.61 38.11 16.01
N VAL A 921 -43.63 38.57 16.76
CA VAL A 921 -42.37 39.10 16.23
C VAL A 921 -41.63 38.04 15.38
N ILE A 922 -41.81 36.82 15.72
CA ILE A 922 -41.14 35.65 15.05
C ILE A 922 -41.85 35.32 13.73
N CYS A 923 -43.19 35.33 13.72
CA CYS A 923 -43.98 35.12 12.49
C CYS A 923 -43.83 36.31 11.55
N ALA A 924 -43.44 37.48 12.08
CA ALA A 924 -43.19 38.71 11.41
C ALA A 924 -41.83 38.84 10.69
N ASP A 925 -40.79 38.02 11.09
CA ASP A 925 -39.53 37.88 10.38
C ASP A 925 -39.72 36.88 9.22
N VAL A 926 -40.36 37.36 8.18
CA VAL A 926 -40.85 36.53 7.08
C VAL A 926 -39.75 36.08 6.14
N ASP A 927 -38.70 36.91 5.96
CA ASP A 927 -37.53 36.58 5.18
C ASP A 927 -36.44 35.86 6.01
N GLN A 928 -36.68 35.71 7.33
CA GLN A 928 -35.84 35.01 8.28
C GLN A 928 -34.41 35.56 8.42
N ASP A 929 -34.24 36.89 8.19
CA ASP A 929 -32.95 37.57 8.33
C ASP A 929 -32.60 37.92 9.77
N GLY A 930 -33.50 37.66 10.75
CA GLY A 930 -33.39 37.99 12.17
C GLY A 930 -33.79 39.39 12.54
N ASN A 931 -34.30 40.19 11.59
CA ASN A 931 -34.75 41.57 11.82
C ASN A 931 -36.12 41.77 11.19
N VAL A 932 -37.11 42.15 11.99
CA VAL A 932 -38.42 42.50 11.44
C VAL A 932 -38.39 43.90 10.89
N ASN A 933 -38.50 44.00 9.55
CA ASN A 933 -38.38 45.28 8.82
C ASN A 933 -39.25 45.32 7.54
N ILE A 934 -39.01 46.28 6.66
CA ILE A 934 -39.84 46.41 5.42
C ILE A 934 -39.62 45.30 4.42
N ALA A 935 -38.49 44.54 4.49
CA ALA A 935 -38.24 43.43 3.62
C ALA A 935 -39.22 42.27 3.92
N ASP A 936 -39.59 42.08 5.19
CA ASP A 936 -40.57 41.08 5.63
C ASP A 936 -41.96 41.36 5.10
N VAL A 937 -42.34 42.63 5.04
CA VAL A 937 -43.61 43.03 4.38
C VAL A 937 -43.60 42.63 2.92
N THR A 938 -42.46 42.82 2.24
CA THR A 938 -42.32 42.45 0.83
C THR A 938 -42.36 40.92 0.66
N ALA A 939 -41.63 40.17 1.51
CA ALA A 939 -41.62 38.72 1.53
C ALA A 939 -43.00 38.13 1.81
N LEU A 940 -43.73 38.70 2.74
CA LEU A 940 -45.13 38.30 3.05
C LEU A 940 -46.07 38.54 1.89
N ILE A 941 -45.94 39.68 1.23
CA ILE A 941 -46.71 39.96 0.02
C ILE A 941 -46.39 38.99 -1.11
N ASP A 942 -45.10 38.65 -1.31
CA ASP A 942 -44.69 37.68 -2.33
C ASP A 942 -45.24 36.28 -2.02
N ILE A 943 -45.28 35.88 -0.77
CA ILE A 943 -45.92 34.61 -0.34
C ILE A 943 -47.41 34.62 -0.70
N LEU A 944 -48.09 35.70 -0.44
CA LEU A 944 -49.52 35.80 -0.72
C LEU A 944 -49.86 35.88 -2.22
N LEU A 945 -48.96 36.40 -3.04
CA LEU A 945 -49.11 36.45 -4.49
C LEU A 945 -48.77 35.13 -5.20
N THR A 946 -48.03 34.25 -4.55
CA THR A 946 -47.62 32.97 -5.09
C THR A 946 -48.49 31.79 -4.60
N ARG A 947 -49.38 32.02 -3.62
CA ARG A 947 -50.46 31.08 -3.23
C ARG A 947 -51.68 31.35 -4.13
#